data_e1ac5d60e5f2099ee60cedf70d34095d
#
_entry.id   e1ac5d60e5f2099ee60cedf70d34095d
#
_cell.length_a   1.000
_cell.length_b   1.000
_cell.length_c   1.000
_cell.angle_alpha   90.00
_cell.angle_beta   90.00
_cell.angle_gamma   90.00
#
_symmetry.space_group_name_H-M   'P 1'
#
loop_
_entity.id
_entity.type
_entity.pdbx_description
1 polymer ?
#
loop_
_entity_poly.entity_id
_entity_poly.type
_entity_poly.pdbx_seq_one_letter_code
_entity_poly.pdbx_strand_id
1 'polypeptide(L)'
;MALLVSVSAGALAWGGGALAAESAPAAGQPTVTELVVTAEHRSTNLQKTSVAASVLTGADLTTRAVNTVDQIQFVTPSASVENSGQSNNLNIRGIGKSETASTTVVGVIIYRDGLATFPGFFQDEPFYDISSIEVLRGPQGTFQGQNATGGAVIVNTMSPSLSGFNGYIQGQYGNYNDGQIRGAVNMPITDTLALRIAVNDEYHDSFAQVTGPYTGHPGRLLEWNARIGLLWQPNSNLKVVFKNEYSYIDQGGYISSPQTANYDLFTIGNNANNLQIDRVFRSVLTADYTLDNGIDIRSISGFQHAGGALEEDADGTNGTGLLSYETFQDRAFEDIWSQELNVISPDSGFVRWIGGLYYQHDATTIPPNGGFTDEVIPGVVYGTLNATYSRETVAGFGQGSLNFSHGVQIQGGVRYSYTREPSDVTTVVVDPYYGVVPGLPASAVGHQTQLDEESAVTGKVALIWTVNDSNYLYAFVATGNKPGGANSTTLLSLPPHIKAENVTDYELGWKATLLDGHLRTQLGGYYDRYDNFQVSIDSPTVGNTSLILNVPNTTVNYGVELSGDAVFGALRINFSGSYLHSSLGRFFAVDPRLAALVTAASCDSATGPANPLTACTDLTGRTISDAPSWTANIGAEYAFRIGPNATLTPRIDYGYVSSEWATLFQDASQDDLLGARSLVNAQLSYAQGTWRITAYSTNLNNLHYVSQENSGLRFPGAPRQYGLRLQKSF
;
A
#
# COMPACT_ATOMS: atom_id res chain seq x y z
N MET A 1 -5.06 41.08 9.59
CA MET A 1 -4.12 42.21 9.50
C MET A 1 -3.09 41.83 8.44
N ALA A 2 -3.25 42.35 7.24
CA ALA A 2 -2.47 41.96 6.07
C ALA A 2 -1.16 42.75 6.05
N LEU A 3 -0.04 42.06 5.88
CA LEU A 3 1.24 42.68 5.54
C LEU A 3 1.62 42.26 4.10
N LEU A 4 1.44 43.20 3.19
CA LEU A 4 2.00 43.20 1.85
C LEU A 4 3.48 43.63 1.94
N VAL A 5 4.38 42.73 1.54
CA VAL A 5 5.79 43.12 1.27
C VAL A 5 6.01 43.19 -0.22
N SER A 6 6.15 44.39 -0.69
CA SER A 6 6.55 44.71 -2.06
C SER A 6 8.09 44.63 -2.18
N VAL A 7 8.59 43.75 -3.06
CA VAL A 7 10.01 43.72 -3.45
C VAL A 7 10.17 44.40 -4.76
N SER A 8 10.80 45.59 -4.77
CA SER A 8 11.21 46.33 -5.95
C SER A 8 12.52 45.76 -6.52
N ALA A 9 12.50 45.41 -7.80
CA ALA A 9 13.67 44.97 -8.55
C ALA A 9 14.52 46.21 -8.92
N GLY A 10 15.75 46.26 -8.39
CA GLY A 10 16.79 47.21 -8.84
C GLY A 10 17.73 46.50 -9.82
N ALA A 11 17.72 46.94 -11.06
CA ALA A 11 18.65 46.56 -12.10
C ALA A 11 20.01 47.25 -11.88
N LEU A 12 21.08 46.48 -11.69
CA LEU A 12 22.44 46.96 -11.76
C LEU A 12 23.12 46.30 -12.97
N ALA A 13 23.32 47.11 -14.02
CA ALA A 13 24.14 46.79 -15.15
C ALA A 13 25.63 46.98 -14.79
N TRP A 14 26.44 45.94 -14.96
CA TRP A 14 27.91 46.04 -14.98
C TRP A 14 28.42 45.47 -16.29
N GLY A 15 29.12 46.33 -17.00
CA GLY A 15 29.71 46.03 -18.29
C GLY A 15 31.06 45.32 -18.21
N GLY A 16 31.30 44.53 -19.17
CA GLY A 16 32.42 44.31 -20.02
C GLY A 16 33.75 43.80 -19.44
N GLY A 17 34.15 42.69 -19.97
CA GLY A 17 35.51 42.17 -19.92
C GLY A 17 35.54 40.79 -20.55
N ALA A 18 35.64 40.72 -21.90
CA ALA A 18 35.87 39.45 -22.59
C ALA A 18 37.31 38.99 -22.35
N LEU A 19 37.48 37.96 -21.51
CA LEU A 19 38.64 37.09 -21.55
C LEU A 19 38.23 35.77 -22.18
N ALA A 20 38.90 35.42 -23.28
CA ALA A 20 38.69 34.14 -23.95
C ALA A 20 39.01 33.00 -22.96
N ALA A 21 37.97 32.34 -22.50
CA ALA A 21 38.08 31.09 -21.77
C ALA A 21 38.23 29.95 -22.78
N GLU A 22 39.33 29.23 -22.68
CA GLU A 22 39.54 27.93 -23.28
C GLU A 22 38.30 27.05 -23.03
N SER A 23 37.67 26.51 -24.09
CA SER A 23 36.49 25.67 -24.00
C SER A 23 36.84 24.38 -23.24
N ALA A 24 36.43 24.32 -21.96
CA ALA A 24 36.30 23.05 -21.28
C ALA A 24 35.33 22.14 -22.08
N PRO A 25 35.62 20.82 -22.17
CA PRO A 25 34.69 19.92 -22.87
C PRO A 25 33.31 20.08 -22.27
N ALA A 26 32.29 20.25 -23.12
CA ALA A 26 30.90 20.41 -22.71
C ALA A 26 30.52 19.20 -21.84
N ALA A 27 30.35 19.44 -20.53
CA ALA A 27 29.73 18.44 -19.65
C ALA A 27 28.35 18.14 -20.27
N GLY A 28 28.14 16.88 -20.65
CA GLY A 28 26.88 16.44 -21.24
C GLY A 28 25.70 16.95 -20.40
N GLN A 29 24.66 17.39 -21.04
CA GLN A 29 23.45 17.83 -20.32
C GLN A 29 22.94 16.68 -19.44
N PRO A 30 22.44 16.95 -18.21
CA PRO A 30 21.92 15.90 -17.34
C PRO A 30 20.75 15.20 -18.01
N THR A 31 20.82 13.88 -18.11
CA THR A 31 19.78 13.00 -18.65
C THR A 31 19.02 12.33 -17.52
N VAL A 32 17.88 11.66 -17.83
CA VAL A 32 17.14 10.88 -16.83
C VAL A 32 17.98 9.71 -16.31
N THR A 33 17.98 9.53 -15.00
CA THR A 33 18.73 8.44 -14.35
C THR A 33 18.10 7.09 -14.70
N GLU A 34 18.93 6.09 -14.98
CA GLU A 34 18.48 4.71 -15.14
C GLU A 34 17.86 4.21 -13.83
N LEU A 35 16.64 3.64 -13.90
CA LEU A 35 15.99 2.98 -12.77
C LEU A 35 16.07 1.47 -12.90
N VAL A 36 16.37 0.83 -11.78
CA VAL A 36 16.47 -0.62 -11.67
C VAL A 36 15.27 -1.15 -10.92
N VAL A 37 14.70 -2.25 -11.40
CA VAL A 37 13.65 -3.03 -10.73
C VAL A 37 14.20 -4.39 -10.32
N THR A 38 13.67 -4.92 -9.23
CA THR A 38 14.01 -6.24 -8.68
C THR A 38 12.84 -7.24 -8.75
N ALA A 39 11.73 -6.82 -9.36
CA ALA A 39 10.46 -7.53 -9.45
C ALA A 39 10.54 -8.97 -9.98
N GLU A 40 11.48 -9.26 -10.87
CA GLU A 40 11.70 -10.60 -11.43
C GLU A 40 12.90 -11.32 -10.76
N HIS A 41 13.19 -11.02 -9.49
CA HIS A 41 14.32 -11.54 -8.70
C HIS A 41 15.69 -11.30 -9.34
N ARG A 42 15.75 -10.40 -10.33
CA ARG A 42 16.95 -9.89 -10.98
C ARG A 42 16.94 -8.38 -10.96
N SER A 43 18.11 -7.77 -10.78
CA SER A 43 18.27 -6.33 -10.99
C SER A 43 18.22 -6.03 -12.49
N THR A 44 17.14 -5.47 -12.99
CA THR A 44 16.95 -5.19 -14.41
C THR A 44 16.56 -3.72 -14.61
N ASN A 45 17.01 -3.11 -15.71
CA ASN A 45 16.58 -1.76 -16.08
C ASN A 45 15.07 -1.71 -16.31
N LEU A 46 14.37 -0.80 -15.63
CA LEU A 46 12.93 -0.60 -15.74
C LEU A 46 12.46 -0.49 -17.21
N GLN A 47 13.24 0.17 -18.08
CA GLN A 47 12.90 0.37 -19.49
C GLN A 47 13.05 -0.90 -20.35
N LYS A 48 13.60 -1.97 -19.77
CA LYS A 48 13.85 -3.27 -20.46
C LYS A 48 13.15 -4.43 -19.78
N THR A 49 12.06 -4.17 -19.04
CA THR A 49 11.23 -5.20 -18.40
C THR A 49 9.81 -5.19 -18.96
N SER A 50 9.18 -6.38 -19.06
CA SER A 50 7.77 -6.53 -19.45
C SER A 50 6.83 -6.46 -18.23
N VAL A 51 7.03 -5.45 -17.37
CA VAL A 51 6.21 -5.21 -16.17
C VAL A 51 5.82 -3.74 -16.14
N ALA A 52 4.54 -3.45 -15.94
CA ALA A 52 4.09 -2.10 -15.63
C ALA A 52 4.51 -1.76 -14.19
N ALA A 53 5.49 -0.87 -14.03
CA ALA A 53 6.02 -0.53 -12.71
C ALA A 53 6.33 0.95 -12.56
N SER A 54 6.19 1.45 -11.33
CA SER A 54 6.74 2.73 -10.88
C SER A 54 7.84 2.46 -9.88
N VAL A 55 8.99 3.14 -10.02
CA VAL A 55 10.13 3.00 -9.12
C VAL A 55 10.45 4.36 -8.52
N LEU A 56 10.47 4.41 -7.19
CA LEU A 56 10.84 5.57 -6.40
C LEU A 56 12.15 5.27 -5.66
N THR A 57 13.20 6.03 -5.92
CA THR A 57 14.43 5.95 -5.14
C THR A 57 14.27 6.64 -3.79
N GLY A 58 15.14 6.38 -2.82
CA GLY A 58 15.13 7.10 -1.53
C GLY A 58 15.25 8.63 -1.70
N ALA A 59 15.93 9.10 -2.77
CA ALA A 59 15.98 10.52 -3.13
C ALA A 59 14.61 11.02 -3.64
N ASP A 60 13.91 10.23 -4.47
CA ASP A 60 12.57 10.57 -4.94
C ASP A 60 11.58 10.64 -3.78
N LEU A 61 11.63 9.70 -2.84
CA LEU A 61 10.79 9.70 -1.63
C LEU A 61 10.97 11.01 -0.84
N THR A 62 12.21 11.41 -0.61
CA THR A 62 12.53 12.66 0.09
C THR A 62 12.04 13.90 -0.69
N THR A 63 12.28 13.91 -2.01
CA THR A 63 11.96 15.07 -2.89
C THR A 63 10.46 15.21 -3.11
N ARG A 64 9.70 14.10 -3.12
CA ARG A 64 8.25 14.09 -3.32
C ARG A 64 7.46 14.03 -2.01
N ALA A 65 8.14 14.05 -0.86
CA ALA A 65 7.56 13.93 0.49
C ALA A 65 6.71 12.65 0.66
N VAL A 66 7.20 11.51 0.16
CA VAL A 66 6.57 10.20 0.34
C VAL A 66 7.20 9.51 1.55
N ASN A 67 6.50 9.50 2.68
CA ASN A 67 6.98 8.94 3.96
C ASN A 67 6.20 7.69 4.39
N THR A 68 5.01 7.50 3.84
CA THR A 68 4.06 6.44 4.23
C THR A 68 3.36 5.88 2.98
N VAL A 69 2.65 4.76 3.13
CA VAL A 69 1.98 4.07 2.02
C VAL A 69 0.87 4.92 1.38
N ASP A 70 0.17 5.74 2.16
CA ASP A 70 -0.93 6.61 1.68
C ASP A 70 -0.46 7.63 0.63
N GLN A 71 0.81 8.01 0.68
CA GLN A 71 1.38 9.01 -0.24
C GLN A 71 1.80 8.39 -1.59
N ILE A 72 1.84 7.06 -1.71
CA ILE A 72 2.12 6.35 -2.97
C ILE A 72 1.11 6.73 -4.07
N GLN A 73 -0.15 6.98 -3.71
CA GLN A 73 -1.21 7.39 -4.65
C GLN A 73 -0.88 8.68 -5.42
N PHE A 74 -0.05 9.57 -4.87
CA PHE A 74 0.33 10.84 -5.51
C PHE A 74 1.55 10.74 -6.42
N VAL A 75 2.12 9.55 -6.58
CA VAL A 75 3.35 9.34 -7.37
C VAL A 75 3.27 8.14 -8.31
N THR A 76 2.18 7.37 -8.24
CA THR A 76 1.97 6.16 -9.03
C THR A 76 0.61 6.22 -9.74
N PRO A 77 0.54 5.95 -11.05
CA PRO A 77 -0.75 5.88 -11.76
C PRO A 77 -1.55 4.67 -11.28
N SER A 78 -2.88 4.75 -11.36
CA SER A 78 -3.84 3.69 -10.99
C SER A 78 -3.74 3.24 -9.52
N ALA A 79 -3.06 3.99 -8.66
CA ALA A 79 -3.02 3.74 -7.23
C ALA A 79 -3.98 4.68 -6.51
N SER A 80 -4.78 4.14 -5.60
CA SER A 80 -5.55 4.87 -4.58
C SER A 80 -5.26 4.28 -3.21
N VAL A 81 -5.38 5.10 -2.19
CA VAL A 81 -5.25 4.65 -0.79
C VAL A 81 -6.45 5.16 -0.03
N GLU A 82 -7.09 4.25 0.63
CA GLU A 82 -8.22 4.50 1.51
C GLU A 82 -7.76 4.33 2.94
N ASN A 83 -8.08 5.30 3.75
CA ASN A 83 -7.88 5.21 5.19
C ASN A 83 -9.24 5.04 5.85
N SER A 84 -9.54 3.82 6.28
CA SER A 84 -10.75 3.49 7.05
C SER A 84 -10.52 3.58 8.56
N GLY A 85 -9.45 4.25 8.98
CA GLY A 85 -9.08 4.42 10.37
C GLY A 85 -8.23 3.28 10.91
N GLN A 86 -8.53 2.05 10.58
CA GLN A 86 -7.83 0.87 11.10
C GLN A 86 -6.54 0.55 10.34
N SER A 87 -6.49 0.88 9.05
CA SER A 87 -5.29 0.73 8.21
C SER A 87 -5.40 1.54 6.92
N ASN A 88 -4.25 1.79 6.29
CA ASN A 88 -4.16 2.32 4.94
C ASN A 88 -4.27 1.18 3.93
N ASN A 89 -5.39 1.10 3.21
CA ASN A 89 -5.61 0.10 2.18
C ASN A 89 -5.15 0.61 0.82
N LEU A 90 -4.09 0.02 0.30
CA LEU A 90 -3.58 0.37 -1.03
C LEU A 90 -4.30 -0.44 -2.11
N ASN A 91 -4.90 0.26 -3.06
CA ASN A 91 -5.50 -0.33 -4.25
C ASN A 91 -4.68 0.02 -5.50
N ILE A 92 -4.53 -0.93 -6.40
CA ILE A 92 -3.93 -0.78 -7.71
C ILE A 92 -4.93 -1.26 -8.75
N ARG A 93 -5.27 -0.41 -9.74
CA ARG A 93 -6.32 -0.69 -10.74
C ARG A 93 -7.68 -1.01 -10.09
N GLY A 94 -7.98 -0.41 -8.92
CA GLY A 94 -9.18 -0.67 -8.13
C GLY A 94 -9.18 -2.01 -7.39
N ILE A 95 -8.08 -2.73 -7.36
CA ILE A 95 -7.92 -4.00 -6.64
C ILE A 95 -7.01 -3.80 -5.45
N GLY A 96 -7.46 -4.22 -4.29
CA GLY A 96 -6.71 -4.06 -3.05
C GLY A 96 -7.30 -4.90 -1.92
N LYS A 97 -7.49 -4.27 -0.78
CA LYS A 97 -8.13 -4.86 0.38
C LYS A 97 -9.60 -4.43 0.39
N SER A 98 -10.49 -5.39 0.39
CA SER A 98 -11.94 -5.13 0.41
C SER A 98 -12.49 -4.89 1.81
N GLU A 99 -11.69 -5.15 2.85
CA GLU A 99 -12.11 -5.07 4.25
C GLU A 99 -10.92 -5.04 5.20
N THR A 100 -11.05 -4.34 6.33
CA THR A 100 -10.07 -4.34 7.41
C THR A 100 -10.40 -5.42 8.43
N ALA A 101 -9.92 -6.63 8.22
CA ALA A 101 -10.02 -7.72 9.17
C ALA A 101 -8.71 -8.53 9.19
N SER A 102 -8.39 -9.11 10.34
CA SER A 102 -7.19 -9.94 10.53
C SER A 102 -7.14 -11.17 9.61
N THR A 103 -8.30 -11.56 9.07
CA THR A 103 -8.47 -12.74 8.21
C THR A 103 -8.51 -12.41 6.73
N THR A 104 -8.52 -11.13 6.38
CA THR A 104 -8.73 -10.69 4.99
C THR A 104 -7.47 -10.87 4.17
N VAL A 105 -7.63 -11.52 3.03
CA VAL A 105 -6.60 -11.66 2.03
C VAL A 105 -6.62 -10.41 1.12
N VAL A 106 -5.46 -9.81 0.90
CA VAL A 106 -5.33 -8.60 0.06
C VAL A 106 -5.15 -8.95 -1.42
N GLY A 107 -5.54 -8.06 -2.30
CA GLY A 107 -5.25 -8.14 -3.74
C GLY A 107 -3.92 -7.47 -4.14
N VAL A 108 -3.37 -6.61 -3.27
CA VAL A 108 -2.05 -5.98 -3.40
C VAL A 108 -1.20 -6.32 -2.20
N ILE A 109 -0.13 -7.06 -2.41
CA ILE A 109 0.81 -7.47 -1.35
C ILE A 109 1.98 -6.50 -1.25
N ILE A 110 2.42 -6.21 -0.02
CA ILE A 110 3.62 -5.42 0.26
C ILE A 110 4.74 -6.36 0.68
N TYR A 111 5.89 -6.25 0.05
CA TYR A 111 7.13 -6.93 0.43
C TYR A 111 8.11 -5.92 1.03
N ARG A 112 8.75 -6.28 2.12
CA ARG A 112 9.84 -5.49 2.70
C ARG A 112 11.10 -6.33 2.80
N ASP A 113 12.13 -5.94 2.08
CA ASP A 113 13.40 -6.69 1.94
C ASP A 113 13.22 -8.18 1.51
N GLY A 114 12.21 -8.46 0.67
CA GLY A 114 11.90 -9.79 0.16
C GLY A 114 10.95 -10.62 1.03
N LEU A 115 10.50 -10.09 2.18
CA LEU A 115 9.52 -10.74 3.04
C LEU A 115 8.15 -10.10 2.84
N ALA A 116 7.10 -10.91 2.59
CA ALA A 116 5.73 -10.44 2.56
C ALA A 116 5.32 -9.87 3.93
N THR A 117 4.75 -8.65 3.94
CA THR A 117 4.25 -8.04 5.16
C THR A 117 2.86 -8.57 5.52
N PHE A 118 2.38 -8.19 6.70
CA PHE A 118 1.08 -8.60 7.21
C PHE A 118 -0.05 -8.16 6.26
N PRO A 119 -0.95 -9.08 5.84
CA PRO A 119 -2.02 -8.73 4.90
C PRO A 119 -3.20 -8.00 5.54
N GLY A 120 -3.42 -8.19 6.83
CA GLY A 120 -4.57 -7.67 7.56
C GLY A 120 -4.35 -6.30 8.17
N PHE A 121 -3.72 -6.27 9.31
CA PHE A 121 -3.33 -5.10 10.09
C PHE A 121 -1.85 -4.76 9.85
N PHE A 122 -1.31 -3.77 10.57
CA PHE A 122 0.12 -3.48 10.63
C PHE A 122 0.75 -2.97 9.33
N GLN A 123 0.00 -2.24 8.49
CA GLN A 123 0.49 -1.72 7.20
C GLN A 123 1.03 -0.29 7.27
N ASP A 124 0.94 0.40 8.41
CA ASP A 124 1.27 1.83 8.54
C ASP A 124 2.75 2.08 8.89
N GLU A 125 3.63 1.13 8.61
CA GLU A 125 5.05 1.28 8.85
C GLU A 125 5.68 2.39 8.00
N PRO A 126 6.44 3.34 8.61
CA PRO A 126 7.02 4.47 7.89
C PRO A 126 8.12 4.07 6.92
N PHE A 127 8.30 4.90 5.90
CA PHE A 127 9.39 4.80 4.94
C PHE A 127 10.59 5.61 5.42
N TYR A 128 11.51 4.97 6.12
CA TYR A 128 12.76 5.60 6.55
C TYR A 128 13.96 4.77 6.10
N ASP A 129 15.04 5.45 5.70
CA ASP A 129 16.26 4.83 5.20
C ASP A 129 16.01 3.80 4.11
N ILE A 130 15.20 4.19 3.10
CA ILE A 130 14.75 3.37 1.98
C ILE A 130 15.72 3.51 0.80
N SER A 131 16.03 2.40 0.14
CA SER A 131 16.78 2.35 -1.12
C SER A 131 15.87 2.60 -2.31
N SER A 132 14.76 1.85 -2.38
CA SER A 132 13.74 1.97 -3.43
C SER A 132 12.38 1.45 -2.98
N ILE A 133 11.33 2.00 -3.58
CA ILE A 133 9.98 1.41 -3.58
C ILE A 133 9.62 1.14 -5.02
N GLU A 134 9.22 -0.10 -5.31
CA GLU A 134 8.77 -0.54 -6.61
C GLU A 134 7.27 -0.88 -6.51
N VAL A 135 6.43 -0.20 -7.27
CA VAL A 135 4.99 -0.49 -7.35
C VAL A 135 4.72 -1.20 -8.66
N LEU A 136 4.43 -2.49 -8.57
CA LEU A 136 4.14 -3.37 -9.70
C LEU A 136 2.64 -3.42 -9.91
N ARG A 137 2.19 -3.13 -11.12
CA ARG A 137 0.77 -3.11 -11.46
C ARG A 137 0.37 -4.33 -12.26
N GLY A 138 -0.86 -4.81 -12.03
CA GLY A 138 -1.36 -6.07 -12.59
C GLY A 138 -0.84 -7.32 -11.86
N PRO A 139 -1.35 -8.50 -12.18
CA PRO A 139 -1.07 -9.72 -11.44
C PRO A 139 0.39 -10.14 -11.49
N GLN A 140 0.94 -10.49 -10.32
CA GLN A 140 2.33 -10.89 -10.10
C GLN A 140 2.47 -12.38 -9.71
N GLY A 141 1.58 -13.24 -10.24
CA GLY A 141 1.44 -14.62 -9.80
C GLY A 141 2.66 -15.53 -9.97
N THR A 142 3.60 -15.21 -10.88
CA THR A 142 4.80 -16.03 -11.09
C THR A 142 5.80 -15.94 -9.95
N PHE A 143 6.16 -14.72 -9.53
CA PHE A 143 7.19 -14.51 -8.50
C PHE A 143 6.62 -14.24 -7.13
N GLN A 144 5.65 -13.33 -7.04
CA GLN A 144 5.07 -12.92 -5.77
C GLN A 144 4.03 -13.92 -5.24
N GLY A 145 3.51 -14.77 -6.12
CA GLY A 145 2.60 -15.86 -5.76
C GLY A 145 1.18 -15.42 -5.50
N GLN A 146 0.64 -15.80 -4.35
CA GLN A 146 -0.73 -15.44 -3.95
C GLN A 146 -0.80 -13.99 -3.45
N ASN A 147 -2.04 -13.47 -3.37
CA ASN A 147 -2.34 -12.13 -2.87
C ASN A 147 -1.80 -10.99 -3.77
N ALA A 148 -1.57 -11.25 -5.03
CA ALA A 148 -1.05 -10.27 -5.98
C ALA A 148 -1.91 -10.22 -7.26
N THR A 149 -3.26 -10.18 -7.12
CA THR A 149 -4.19 -10.09 -8.25
C THR A 149 -4.29 -8.67 -8.81
N GLY A 150 -4.10 -7.65 -7.97
CA GLY A 150 -4.02 -6.23 -8.38
C GLY A 150 -2.59 -5.75 -8.59
N GLY A 151 -1.62 -6.31 -7.86
CA GLY A 151 -0.23 -5.89 -7.94
C GLY A 151 0.60 -6.24 -6.71
N ALA A 152 1.80 -5.65 -6.64
CA ALA A 152 2.68 -5.77 -5.49
C ALA A 152 3.47 -4.48 -5.26
N VAL A 153 3.81 -4.21 -4.00
CA VAL A 153 4.74 -3.14 -3.62
C VAL A 153 5.98 -3.77 -3.01
N ILE A 154 7.15 -3.44 -3.54
CA ILE A 154 8.43 -3.95 -3.04
C ILE A 154 9.17 -2.78 -2.39
N VAL A 155 9.34 -2.83 -1.09
CA VAL A 155 10.08 -1.86 -0.29
C VAL A 155 11.46 -2.42 0.01
N ASN A 156 12.48 -1.84 -0.59
CA ASN A 156 13.88 -2.20 -0.35
C ASN A 156 14.50 -1.16 0.59
N THR A 157 14.90 -1.59 1.78
CA THR A 157 15.60 -0.72 2.72
C THR A 157 17.09 -0.63 2.38
N MET A 158 17.77 0.45 2.82
CA MET A 158 19.21 0.59 2.60
C MET A 158 19.98 -0.53 3.28
N SER A 159 20.84 -1.19 2.52
CA SER A 159 21.74 -2.23 3.05
C SER A 159 23.07 -1.63 3.54
N PRO A 160 23.75 -2.27 4.50
CA PRO A 160 25.14 -1.91 4.85
C PRO A 160 26.06 -1.99 3.65
N SER A 161 27.11 -1.16 3.64
CA SER A 161 28.07 -1.06 2.55
C SER A 161 29.50 -1.01 3.05
N LEU A 162 30.40 -1.66 2.34
CA LEU A 162 31.84 -1.61 2.59
C LEU A 162 32.49 -0.33 2.04
N SER A 163 31.74 0.53 1.32
CA SER A 163 32.29 1.68 0.58
C SER A 163 32.80 2.85 1.43
N GLY A 164 32.64 2.81 2.75
CA GLY A 164 33.13 3.84 3.65
C GLY A 164 32.12 4.22 4.73
N PHE A 165 32.63 5.00 5.71
CA PHE A 165 31.77 5.60 6.74
C PHE A 165 30.95 6.73 6.13
N ASN A 166 29.62 6.64 6.26
CA ASN A 166 28.70 7.66 5.77
C ASN A 166 27.38 7.58 6.53
N GLY A 167 26.59 8.64 6.42
CA GLY A 167 25.30 8.68 7.07
C GLY A 167 24.60 10.02 6.93
N TYR A 168 23.48 10.13 7.65
CA TYR A 168 22.76 11.38 7.78
C TYR A 168 22.02 11.45 9.11
N ILE A 169 21.74 12.66 9.55
CA ILE A 169 20.77 12.99 10.60
C ILE A 169 19.85 14.07 10.07
N GLN A 170 18.56 13.95 10.37
CA GLN A 170 17.52 14.88 9.97
C GLN A 170 16.61 15.16 11.16
N GLY A 171 16.29 16.43 11.38
CA GLY A 171 15.25 16.90 12.28
C GLY A 171 14.18 17.63 11.50
N GLN A 172 12.92 17.48 11.91
CA GLN A 172 11.77 18.17 11.34
C GLN A 172 10.93 18.77 12.46
N TYR A 173 10.31 19.92 12.18
CA TYR A 173 9.29 20.50 13.02
C TYR A 173 8.22 21.20 12.18
N GLY A 174 6.94 20.96 12.52
CA GLY A 174 5.79 21.44 11.75
C GLY A 174 4.61 21.87 12.62
N ASN A 175 3.50 22.19 11.94
CA ASN A 175 2.21 22.41 12.61
C ASN A 175 1.73 21.11 13.25
N TYR A 176 0.72 21.20 14.14
CA TYR A 176 0.27 20.09 15.01
C TYR A 176 1.38 19.55 15.94
N ASN A 177 2.37 20.40 16.30
CA ASN A 177 3.55 20.01 17.05
C ASN A 177 4.32 18.82 16.43
N ASP A 178 4.21 18.66 15.11
CA ASP A 178 4.92 17.60 14.38
C ASP A 178 6.43 17.74 14.56
N GLY A 179 7.00 16.85 15.36
CA GLY A 179 8.41 16.72 15.63
C GLY A 179 8.93 15.38 15.17
N GLN A 180 9.95 15.37 14.28
CA GLN A 180 10.55 14.14 13.79
C GLN A 180 12.07 14.19 13.86
N ILE A 181 12.68 13.08 14.27
CA ILE A 181 14.12 12.84 14.16
C ILE A 181 14.32 11.52 13.44
N ARG A 182 15.07 11.55 12.33
CA ARG A 182 15.50 10.35 11.63
C ARG A 182 16.98 10.41 11.27
N GLY A 183 17.60 9.25 11.16
CA GLY A 183 18.99 9.19 10.78
C GLY A 183 19.45 7.78 10.48
N ALA A 184 20.58 7.69 9.78
CA ALA A 184 21.25 6.43 9.55
C ALA A 184 22.77 6.62 9.52
N VAL A 185 23.48 5.59 9.96
CA VAL A 185 24.94 5.52 9.89
C VAL A 185 25.38 4.19 9.31
N ASN A 186 26.26 4.24 8.33
CA ASN A 186 26.93 3.09 7.74
C ASN A 186 28.39 3.04 8.22
N MET A 187 28.80 1.92 8.76
CA MET A 187 30.13 1.71 9.35
C MET A 187 30.78 0.43 8.80
N PRO A 188 31.72 0.50 7.86
CA PRO A 188 32.60 -0.62 7.60
C PRO A 188 33.41 -0.95 8.85
N ILE A 189 33.32 -2.19 9.33
CA ILE A 189 34.05 -2.67 10.53
C ILE A 189 35.36 -3.29 10.13
N THR A 190 35.33 -4.04 9.01
CA THR A 190 36.48 -4.61 8.34
C THR A 190 36.30 -4.50 6.82
N ASP A 191 37.29 -4.94 6.04
CA ASP A 191 37.18 -5.00 4.58
C ASP A 191 36.09 -5.93 4.06
N THR A 192 35.53 -6.78 4.95
CA THR A 192 34.51 -7.78 4.60
C THR A 192 33.21 -7.69 5.45
N LEU A 193 33.22 -6.80 6.45
CA LEU A 193 32.08 -6.67 7.38
C LEU A 193 31.68 -5.20 7.51
N ALA A 194 30.40 -4.92 7.33
CA ALA A 194 29.83 -3.58 7.56
C ALA A 194 28.55 -3.66 8.39
N LEU A 195 28.31 -2.61 9.17
CA LEU A 195 27.13 -2.37 9.99
C LEU A 195 26.40 -1.13 9.47
N ARG A 196 25.07 -1.18 9.44
CA ARG A 196 24.21 0.00 9.26
C ARG A 196 23.17 0.04 10.36
N ILE A 197 23.00 1.22 10.95
CA ILE A 197 21.93 1.48 11.93
C ILE A 197 21.09 2.62 11.39
N ALA A 198 19.79 2.47 11.42
CA ALA A 198 18.82 3.51 11.04
C ALA A 198 17.76 3.65 12.13
N VAL A 199 17.32 4.87 12.38
CA VAL A 199 16.28 5.20 13.36
C VAL A 199 15.31 6.23 12.78
N ASN A 200 14.05 6.14 13.21
CA ASN A 200 13.01 7.16 13.00
C ASN A 200 12.21 7.30 14.27
N ASP A 201 11.95 8.53 14.70
CA ASP A 201 11.10 8.88 15.81
C ASP A 201 10.24 10.07 15.37
N GLU A 202 8.92 9.97 15.50
CA GLU A 202 7.97 11.00 15.08
C GLU A 202 6.84 11.13 16.08
N TYR A 203 6.46 12.37 16.33
CA TYR A 203 5.32 12.71 17.14
C TYR A 203 4.55 13.87 16.52
N HIS A 204 3.20 13.76 16.46
CA HIS A 204 2.34 14.92 16.23
C HIS A 204 1.04 14.83 17.03
N ASP A 205 0.46 16.01 17.31
CA ASP A 205 -0.84 16.11 17.93
C ASP A 205 -1.97 15.68 16.98
N SER A 206 -3.13 15.36 17.55
CA SER A 206 -4.36 15.11 16.81
C SER A 206 -4.69 16.25 15.84
N PHE A 207 -5.20 15.90 14.66
CA PHE A 207 -5.76 16.85 13.71
C PHE A 207 -7.20 17.25 14.05
N ALA A 208 -7.87 16.50 14.94
CA ALA A 208 -9.27 16.66 15.26
C ALA A 208 -9.48 17.39 16.59
N GLN A 209 -10.60 18.10 16.66
CA GLN A 209 -11.17 18.61 17.89
C GLN A 209 -12.20 17.61 18.41
N VAL A 210 -11.92 17.00 19.54
CA VAL A 210 -12.83 16.05 20.20
C VAL A 210 -13.84 16.80 21.05
N THR A 211 -15.12 16.43 20.89
CA THR A 211 -16.25 16.94 21.70
C THR A 211 -16.90 15.76 22.43
N GLY A 212 -17.38 15.97 23.67
CA GLY A 212 -18.02 14.92 24.45
C GLY A 212 -17.31 14.62 25.78
N PRO A 213 -17.76 13.59 26.49
CA PRO A 213 -17.20 13.25 27.82
C PRO A 213 -15.79 12.65 27.74
N TYR A 214 -15.40 12.08 26.63
CA TYR A 214 -14.08 11.53 26.39
C TYR A 214 -13.19 12.52 25.63
N THR A 215 -12.00 12.77 26.16
CA THR A 215 -11.04 13.75 25.62
C THR A 215 -9.77 13.07 25.11
N GLY A 216 -9.87 11.91 24.52
CA GLY A 216 -8.75 11.20 23.89
C GLY A 216 -8.11 11.99 22.73
N HIS A 217 -7.11 11.42 22.13
CA HIS A 217 -6.32 12.06 21.07
C HIS A 217 -6.36 11.27 19.76
N PRO A 218 -7.56 10.98 19.20
CA PRO A 218 -7.64 10.24 17.94
C PRO A 218 -6.89 10.99 16.83
N GLY A 219 -6.11 10.25 16.04
CA GLY A 219 -5.28 10.82 14.99
C GLY A 219 -4.02 11.56 15.47
N ARG A 220 -3.59 11.43 16.74
CA ARG A 220 -2.21 11.74 17.14
C ARG A 220 -1.29 10.64 16.58
N LEU A 221 -0.01 10.95 16.45
CA LEU A 221 1.01 9.95 16.15
C LEU A 221 2.11 10.00 17.22
N LEU A 222 2.50 8.83 17.71
CA LEU A 222 3.74 8.60 18.43
C LEU A 222 4.36 7.32 17.88
N GLU A 223 5.44 7.45 17.15
CA GLU A 223 6.14 6.30 16.61
C GLU A 223 7.65 6.35 16.88
N TRP A 224 8.23 5.19 17.05
CA TRP A 224 9.67 5.03 17.04
C TRP A 224 10.06 3.70 16.36
N ASN A 225 11.05 3.78 15.50
CA ASN A 225 11.45 2.69 14.64
C ASN A 225 12.98 2.60 14.63
N ALA A 226 13.50 1.38 14.65
CA ALA A 226 14.94 1.14 14.58
C ALA A 226 15.25 -0.06 13.70
N ARG A 227 16.27 0.07 12.86
CA ARG A 227 16.77 -1.02 12.02
C ARG A 227 18.27 -1.16 12.17
N ILE A 228 18.73 -2.42 12.33
CA ILE A 228 20.12 -2.81 12.35
C ILE A 228 20.37 -3.77 11.21
N GLY A 229 21.33 -3.45 10.35
CA GLY A 229 21.77 -4.31 9.25
C GLY A 229 23.24 -4.69 9.39
N LEU A 230 23.57 -5.94 9.07
CA LEU A 230 24.94 -6.47 8.95
C LEU A 230 25.14 -6.97 7.53
N LEU A 231 26.24 -6.58 6.90
CA LEU A 231 26.76 -7.14 5.65
C LEU A 231 28.04 -7.90 5.96
N TRP A 232 28.07 -9.16 5.55
CA TRP A 232 29.29 -9.97 5.55
C TRP A 232 29.59 -10.47 4.14
N GLN A 233 30.73 -10.06 3.59
CA GLN A 233 31.19 -10.39 2.24
C GLN A 233 32.66 -10.84 2.28
N PRO A 234 32.88 -12.12 2.69
CA PRO A 234 34.26 -12.63 2.89
C PRO A 234 35.08 -12.72 1.59
N ASN A 235 34.41 -12.82 0.45
CA ASN A 235 35.01 -12.88 -0.89
C ASN A 235 34.01 -12.35 -1.93
N SER A 236 34.42 -12.38 -3.21
CA SER A 236 33.58 -11.93 -4.33
C SER A 236 32.34 -12.81 -4.60
N ASN A 237 32.35 -14.05 -4.12
CA ASN A 237 31.33 -15.04 -4.45
C ASN A 237 30.22 -15.12 -3.41
N LEU A 238 30.49 -14.76 -2.14
CA LEU A 238 29.51 -14.84 -1.06
C LEU A 238 29.20 -13.46 -0.49
N LYS A 239 27.92 -13.12 -0.48
CA LYS A 239 27.37 -11.93 0.17
C LYS A 239 26.23 -12.33 1.10
N VAL A 240 26.33 -11.98 2.37
CA VAL A 240 25.27 -12.22 3.37
C VAL A 240 24.85 -10.90 3.96
N VAL A 241 23.54 -10.64 3.95
CA VAL A 241 22.93 -9.45 4.56
C VAL A 241 21.91 -9.92 5.58
N PHE A 242 22.07 -9.44 6.81
CA PHE A 242 21.14 -9.69 7.90
C PHE A 242 20.55 -8.38 8.37
N LYS A 243 19.22 -8.26 8.44
CA LYS A 243 18.52 -7.05 8.89
C LYS A 243 17.53 -7.42 9.99
N ASN A 244 17.52 -6.62 11.05
CA ASN A 244 16.49 -6.64 12.08
C ASN A 244 15.85 -5.26 12.18
N GLU A 245 14.53 -5.22 12.29
CA GLU A 245 13.75 -4.01 12.43
C GLU A 245 12.74 -4.18 13.56
N TYR A 246 12.53 -3.11 14.30
CA TYR A 246 11.44 -3.01 15.28
C TYR A 246 10.73 -1.68 15.07
N SER A 247 9.39 -1.73 15.08
CA SER A 247 8.50 -0.58 14.95
C SER A 247 7.49 -0.57 16.09
N TYR A 248 7.29 0.59 16.68
CA TYR A 248 6.20 0.91 17.60
C TYR A 248 5.46 2.12 17.05
N ILE A 249 4.15 1.97 16.87
CA ILE A 249 3.28 2.98 16.27
C ILE A 249 2.04 3.10 17.16
N ASP A 250 1.77 4.30 17.72
CA ASP A 250 0.58 4.65 18.47
C ASP A 250 -0.11 5.82 17.75
N GLN A 251 -1.23 5.55 17.13
CA GLN A 251 -2.02 6.52 16.36
C GLN A 251 -3.13 7.17 17.20
N GLY A 252 -3.27 6.81 18.47
CA GLY A 252 -4.29 7.35 19.38
C GLY A 252 -5.73 7.01 18.98
N GLY A 253 -5.92 6.06 18.06
CA GLY A 253 -7.19 5.76 17.40
C GLY A 253 -7.47 6.66 16.20
N TYR A 254 -8.51 6.37 15.45
CA TYR A 254 -8.80 7.08 14.23
C TYR A 254 -9.79 8.24 14.40
N ILE A 255 -9.75 9.17 13.46
CA ILE A 255 -10.69 10.27 13.35
C ILE A 255 -11.87 9.79 12.49
N SER A 256 -13.06 9.74 13.07
CA SER A 256 -14.28 9.39 12.36
C SER A 256 -15.45 10.27 12.79
N SER A 257 -16.45 10.40 11.92
CA SER A 257 -17.71 11.06 12.24
C SER A 257 -18.86 10.38 11.51
N PRO A 258 -20.08 10.32 12.11
CA PRO A 258 -21.23 9.76 11.42
C PRO A 258 -21.53 10.48 10.10
N GLN A 259 -21.96 9.73 9.08
CA GLN A 259 -22.34 10.27 7.77
C GLN A 259 -23.43 11.37 7.88
N THR A 260 -24.35 11.22 8.82
CA THR A 260 -25.46 12.15 9.05
C THR A 260 -25.07 13.39 9.87
N ALA A 261 -23.83 13.47 10.36
CA ALA A 261 -23.41 14.58 11.20
C ALA A 261 -23.15 15.85 10.39
N ASN A 262 -23.74 16.97 10.80
CA ASN A 262 -23.46 18.30 10.26
C ASN A 262 -22.20 18.94 10.88
N TYR A 263 -21.18 18.12 11.15
CA TYR A 263 -19.92 18.61 11.70
C TYR A 263 -18.89 18.84 10.60
N ASP A 264 -17.94 19.73 10.86
CA ASP A 264 -16.69 19.76 10.12
C ASP A 264 -15.98 18.41 10.29
N LEU A 265 -15.32 17.90 9.24
CA LEU A 265 -14.66 16.60 9.23
C LEU A 265 -13.63 16.39 10.36
N PHE A 266 -13.11 17.48 10.91
CA PHE A 266 -12.14 17.46 12.01
C PHE A 266 -12.75 17.85 13.37
N THR A 267 -14.08 17.92 13.47
CA THR A 267 -14.79 18.03 14.75
C THR A 267 -15.55 16.74 14.98
N ILE A 268 -15.12 15.94 15.92
CA ILE A 268 -15.66 14.61 16.18
C ILE A 268 -16.36 14.55 17.53
N GLY A 269 -17.45 13.80 17.62
CA GLY A 269 -18.09 13.39 18.85
C GLY A 269 -17.41 12.14 19.40
N ASN A 270 -17.20 12.04 20.70
CA ASN A 270 -16.61 10.85 21.30
C ASN A 270 -17.09 10.62 22.71
N ASN A 271 -17.61 9.44 23.01
CA ASN A 271 -18.07 9.05 24.33
C ASN A 271 -17.39 7.76 24.85
N ALA A 272 -16.48 7.20 24.08
CA ALA A 272 -15.72 6.01 24.38
C ALA A 272 -14.20 6.22 24.23
N ASN A 273 -13.40 5.24 24.60
CA ASN A 273 -11.95 5.30 24.45
C ASN A 273 -11.52 5.08 23.01
N ASN A 274 -10.45 5.75 22.58
CA ASN A 274 -9.80 5.51 21.30
C ASN A 274 -8.32 5.20 21.52
N LEU A 275 -7.88 4.10 20.91
CA LEU A 275 -6.52 3.60 20.98
C LEU A 275 -6.21 2.82 19.71
N GLN A 276 -5.03 3.03 19.13
CA GLN A 276 -4.49 2.15 18.11
C GLN A 276 -2.98 2.06 18.30
N ILE A 277 -2.52 0.87 18.64
CA ILE A 277 -1.09 0.61 18.89
C ILE A 277 -0.67 -0.63 18.12
N ASP A 278 0.39 -0.49 17.32
CA ASP A 278 1.03 -1.57 16.60
C ASP A 278 2.48 -1.74 17.04
N ARG A 279 2.91 -2.98 17.16
CA ARG A 279 4.29 -3.38 17.45
C ARG A 279 4.70 -4.43 16.45
N VAL A 280 5.73 -4.15 15.67
CA VAL A 280 6.21 -5.03 14.62
C VAL A 280 7.70 -5.32 14.83
N PHE A 281 8.05 -6.58 14.85
CA PHE A 281 9.44 -7.05 14.80
C PHE A 281 9.65 -7.83 13.50
N ARG A 282 10.75 -7.54 12.79
CA ARG A 282 11.10 -8.23 11.54
C ARG A 282 12.57 -8.59 11.53
N SER A 283 12.86 -9.77 11.03
CA SER A 283 14.21 -10.29 10.84
C SER A 283 14.31 -10.91 9.45
N VAL A 284 15.27 -10.46 8.64
CA VAL A 284 15.50 -10.97 7.28
C VAL A 284 16.98 -11.31 7.10
N LEU A 285 17.25 -12.52 6.63
CA LEU A 285 18.58 -12.97 6.23
C LEU A 285 18.58 -13.28 4.74
N THR A 286 19.39 -12.56 3.98
CA THR A 286 19.62 -12.82 2.56
C THR A 286 21.06 -13.30 2.36
N ALA A 287 21.24 -14.42 1.66
CA ALA A 287 22.54 -14.95 1.28
C ALA A 287 22.58 -15.18 -0.23
N ASP A 288 23.50 -14.51 -0.90
CA ASP A 288 23.79 -14.65 -2.33
C ASP A 288 25.14 -15.36 -2.50
N TYR A 289 25.16 -16.44 -3.29
CA TYR A 289 26.38 -17.17 -3.62
C TYR A 289 26.50 -17.35 -5.14
N THR A 290 27.54 -16.77 -5.72
CA THR A 290 27.83 -16.89 -7.16
C THR A 290 28.80 -18.05 -7.39
N LEU A 291 28.38 -19.05 -8.16
CA LEU A 291 29.23 -20.17 -8.60
C LEU A 291 30.24 -19.72 -9.66
N ASP A 292 31.31 -20.48 -9.84
CA ASP A 292 32.36 -20.18 -10.83
C ASP A 292 31.87 -20.09 -12.29
N ASN A 293 30.74 -20.73 -12.59
CA ASN A 293 30.06 -20.66 -13.89
C ASN A 293 29.09 -19.49 -14.04
N GLY A 294 29.01 -18.59 -13.02
CA GLY A 294 28.19 -17.40 -13.00
C GLY A 294 26.71 -17.66 -12.64
N ILE A 295 26.36 -18.84 -12.17
CA ILE A 295 25.04 -19.13 -11.60
C ILE A 295 24.97 -18.54 -10.17
N ASP A 296 23.93 -17.77 -9.87
CA ASP A 296 23.68 -17.28 -8.52
C ASP A 296 22.69 -18.17 -7.79
N ILE A 297 23.00 -18.48 -6.53
CA ILE A 297 22.11 -19.14 -5.58
C ILE A 297 21.75 -18.09 -4.52
N ARG A 298 20.47 -17.76 -4.40
CA ARG A 298 19.97 -16.81 -3.41
C ARG A 298 19.05 -17.51 -2.44
N SER A 299 19.30 -17.29 -1.14
CA SER A 299 18.41 -17.72 -0.05
C SER A 299 17.90 -16.49 0.69
N ILE A 300 16.59 -16.42 0.90
CA ILE A 300 15.92 -15.38 1.70
C ILE A 300 15.15 -16.09 2.80
N SER A 301 15.56 -15.86 4.07
CA SER A 301 14.86 -16.37 5.25
C SER A 301 14.28 -15.19 6.02
N GLY A 302 13.01 -15.25 6.35
CA GLY A 302 12.30 -14.19 7.03
C GLY A 302 11.50 -14.68 8.23
N PHE A 303 11.48 -13.84 9.26
CA PHE A 303 10.57 -13.95 10.40
C PHE A 303 10.03 -12.57 10.73
N GLN A 304 8.74 -12.48 10.99
CA GLN A 304 8.14 -11.30 11.57
C GLN A 304 7.06 -11.67 12.57
N HIS A 305 6.95 -10.82 13.59
CA HIS A 305 5.94 -10.89 14.63
C HIS A 305 5.29 -9.52 14.76
N ALA A 306 3.97 -9.48 14.76
CA ALA A 306 3.24 -8.26 15.06
C ALA A 306 2.23 -8.50 16.18
N GLY A 307 1.98 -7.47 16.97
CA GLY A 307 0.90 -7.44 17.94
C GLY A 307 0.28 -6.05 17.95
N GLY A 308 -1.04 -6.00 17.81
CA GLY A 308 -1.82 -4.77 17.79
C GLY A 308 -2.92 -4.76 18.81
N ALA A 309 -3.33 -3.54 19.16
CA ALA A 309 -4.53 -3.26 19.94
C ALA A 309 -5.25 -2.05 19.35
N LEU A 310 -6.50 -2.24 19.02
CA LEU A 310 -7.43 -1.22 18.59
C LEU A 310 -8.56 -1.10 19.61
N GLU A 311 -8.94 0.11 19.96
CA GLU A 311 -10.14 0.44 20.72
C GLU A 311 -10.70 1.74 20.15
N GLU A 312 -11.98 1.74 19.82
CA GLU A 312 -12.60 2.83 19.11
C GLU A 312 -14.04 3.10 19.55
N ASP A 313 -14.46 4.34 19.34
CA ASP A 313 -15.84 4.76 19.37
C ASP A 313 -16.48 4.43 18.02
N ALA A 314 -17.24 3.34 17.95
CA ALA A 314 -17.75 2.79 16.71
C ALA A 314 -19.00 3.50 16.19
N ASP A 315 -19.70 4.31 17.01
CA ASP A 315 -20.85 5.11 16.56
C ASP A 315 -20.44 6.56 16.21
N GLY A 316 -19.24 7.00 16.59
CA GLY A 316 -18.73 8.34 16.28
C GLY A 316 -19.54 9.47 16.93
N THR A 317 -20.27 9.21 18.01
CA THR A 317 -21.15 10.18 18.67
C THR A 317 -20.69 10.52 20.09
N ASN A 318 -21.15 11.66 20.61
CA ASN A 318 -20.95 12.06 22.00
C ASN A 318 -22.25 11.98 22.83
N GLY A 319 -23.23 11.23 22.34
CA GLY A 319 -24.53 11.04 22.96
C GLY A 319 -24.42 10.33 24.32
N THR A 320 -25.47 10.47 25.12
CA THR A 320 -25.59 9.80 26.43
C THR A 320 -26.79 8.83 26.48
N GLY A 321 -27.41 8.56 25.34
CA GLY A 321 -28.53 7.64 25.22
C GLY A 321 -28.08 6.19 25.16
N LEU A 322 -28.97 5.26 25.44
CA LEU A 322 -28.74 3.82 25.39
C LEU A 322 -28.30 3.30 24.00
N LEU A 323 -28.58 4.05 22.94
CA LEU A 323 -28.24 3.70 21.54
C LEU A 323 -27.17 4.64 20.95
N SER A 324 -26.45 5.38 21.80
CA SER A 324 -25.39 6.29 21.41
C SER A 324 -24.09 5.97 22.12
N TYR A 325 -23.83 4.70 22.34
CA TYR A 325 -22.56 4.17 22.86
C TYR A 325 -22.30 2.85 22.17
N GLU A 326 -21.25 2.81 21.38
CA GLU A 326 -20.77 1.59 20.75
C GLU A 326 -19.25 1.62 20.75
N THR A 327 -18.62 0.66 21.39
CA THR A 327 -17.16 0.51 21.36
C THR A 327 -16.78 -0.80 20.70
N PHE A 328 -15.74 -0.72 19.92
CA PHE A 328 -15.10 -1.85 19.29
C PHE A 328 -13.67 -1.98 19.84
N GLN A 329 -13.32 -3.18 20.23
CA GLN A 329 -11.96 -3.50 20.65
C GLN A 329 -11.47 -4.70 19.86
N ASP A 330 -10.25 -4.62 19.34
CA ASP A 330 -9.56 -5.74 18.71
C ASP A 330 -8.12 -5.83 19.18
N ARG A 331 -7.69 -7.05 19.46
CA ARG A 331 -6.29 -7.39 19.74
C ARG A 331 -5.94 -8.60 18.92
N ALA A 332 -4.97 -8.43 18.08
CA ALA A 332 -4.47 -9.50 17.22
C ALA A 332 -2.95 -9.65 17.36
N PHE A 333 -2.49 -10.87 17.15
CA PHE A 333 -1.08 -11.21 17.03
C PHE A 333 -0.90 -12.01 15.75
N GLU A 334 0.17 -11.72 15.01
CA GLU A 334 0.47 -12.42 13.77
C GLU A 334 1.95 -12.75 13.67
N ASP A 335 2.25 -14.02 13.35
CA ASP A 335 3.60 -14.54 13.15
C ASP A 335 3.75 -15.06 11.73
N ILE A 336 4.74 -14.55 10.99
CA ILE A 336 5.05 -15.02 9.64
C ILE A 336 6.50 -15.55 9.58
N TRP A 337 6.64 -16.78 9.09
CA TRP A 337 7.92 -17.40 8.73
C TRP A 337 7.95 -17.66 7.24
N SER A 338 9.04 -17.29 6.57
CA SER A 338 9.21 -17.63 5.17
C SER A 338 10.62 -18.04 4.83
N GLN A 339 10.72 -18.90 3.82
CA GLN A 339 11.97 -19.32 3.19
C GLN A 339 11.81 -19.33 1.69
N GLU A 340 12.69 -18.64 1.00
CA GLU A 340 12.79 -18.68 -0.45
C GLU A 340 14.19 -19.09 -0.88
N LEU A 341 14.29 -19.97 -1.87
CA LEU A 341 15.53 -20.41 -2.48
C LEU A 341 15.44 -20.22 -4.00
N ASN A 342 16.34 -19.43 -4.57
CA ASN A 342 16.41 -19.16 -5.99
C ASN A 342 17.74 -19.66 -6.58
N VAL A 343 17.65 -20.19 -7.80
CA VAL A 343 18.80 -20.48 -8.67
C VAL A 343 18.64 -19.68 -9.94
N ILE A 344 19.62 -18.83 -10.22
CA ILE A 344 19.53 -17.77 -11.23
C ILE A 344 20.66 -17.94 -12.24
N SER A 345 20.33 -18.08 -13.53
CA SER A 345 21.32 -18.17 -14.59
C SER A 345 22.09 -16.85 -14.78
N PRO A 346 23.26 -16.85 -15.38
CA PRO A 346 23.93 -15.63 -15.85
C PRO A 346 23.00 -14.78 -16.76
N ASP A 347 23.23 -13.46 -16.78
CA ASP A 347 22.45 -12.52 -17.60
C ASP A 347 22.79 -12.54 -19.08
N SER A 348 23.84 -13.24 -19.47
CA SER A 348 24.29 -13.36 -20.86
C SER A 348 23.87 -14.67 -21.49
N GLY A 349 23.56 -14.63 -22.78
CA GLY A 349 23.28 -15.84 -23.57
C GLY A 349 21.89 -15.85 -24.21
N PHE A 350 21.67 -16.88 -25.02
CA PHE A 350 20.39 -17.11 -25.73
C PHE A 350 19.26 -17.46 -24.76
N VAL A 351 19.57 -18.24 -23.69
CA VAL A 351 18.60 -18.67 -22.67
C VAL A 351 18.98 -18.03 -21.32
N ARG A 352 18.06 -17.32 -20.72
CA ARG A 352 18.14 -16.88 -19.33
C ARG A 352 17.01 -17.50 -18.55
N TRP A 353 17.27 -17.95 -17.33
CA TRP A 353 16.27 -18.60 -16.52
C TRP A 353 16.48 -18.36 -15.03
N ILE A 354 15.40 -18.49 -14.28
CA ILE A 354 15.37 -18.55 -12.82
C ILE A 354 14.42 -19.66 -12.41
N GLY A 355 14.75 -20.38 -11.35
CA GLY A 355 13.87 -21.32 -10.69
C GLY A 355 13.96 -21.17 -9.21
N GLY A 356 12.87 -21.39 -8.49
CA GLY A 356 12.84 -21.22 -7.05
C GLY A 356 11.81 -22.08 -6.34
N LEU A 357 12.04 -22.23 -5.04
CA LEU A 357 11.13 -22.84 -4.08
C LEU A 357 10.77 -21.82 -3.00
N TYR A 358 9.54 -21.86 -2.55
CA TYR A 358 9.01 -20.97 -1.53
C TYR A 358 8.23 -21.73 -0.48
N TYR A 359 8.40 -21.34 0.78
CA TYR A 359 7.60 -21.77 1.93
C TYR A 359 7.23 -20.54 2.75
N GLN A 360 5.97 -20.49 3.19
CA GLN A 360 5.50 -19.53 4.19
C GLN A 360 4.59 -20.22 5.18
N HIS A 361 4.73 -19.88 6.44
CA HIS A 361 3.78 -20.16 7.50
C HIS A 361 3.37 -18.81 8.11
N ASP A 362 2.07 -18.56 8.15
CA ASP A 362 1.44 -17.35 8.66
C ASP A 362 0.39 -17.79 9.70
N ALA A 363 0.46 -17.23 10.89
CA ALA A 363 -0.43 -17.59 12.00
C ALA A 363 -0.96 -16.34 12.68
N THR A 364 -2.28 -16.13 12.62
CA THR A 364 -2.98 -15.04 13.28
C THR A 364 -3.75 -15.58 14.48
N THR A 365 -3.66 -14.90 15.61
CA THR A 365 -4.38 -15.22 16.85
C THR A 365 -5.14 -14.02 17.36
N ILE A 366 -6.44 -14.16 17.54
CA ILE A 366 -7.32 -13.24 18.26
C ILE A 366 -7.62 -13.92 19.62
N PRO A 367 -7.07 -13.41 20.73
CA PRO A 367 -7.13 -14.13 22.01
C PRO A 367 -8.54 -14.15 22.63
N PRO A 368 -8.88 -15.18 23.43
CA PRO A 368 -10.22 -15.34 24.00
C PRO A 368 -10.62 -14.27 25.03
N ASN A 369 -9.68 -13.54 25.59
CA ASN A 369 -9.97 -12.50 26.59
C ASN A 369 -9.47 -11.15 26.10
N GLY A 370 -10.40 -10.30 25.64
CA GLY A 370 -10.09 -8.97 25.10
C GLY A 370 -9.47 -9.01 23.71
N GLY A 371 -9.77 -10.07 22.92
CA GLY A 371 -9.53 -10.10 21.49
C GLY A 371 -10.46 -9.12 20.81
N PHE A 372 -11.45 -9.62 20.14
CA PHE A 372 -12.53 -8.79 19.60
C PHE A 372 -13.65 -8.65 20.62
N THR A 373 -14.11 -7.43 20.89
CA THR A 373 -15.22 -7.14 21.81
C THR A 373 -16.02 -5.96 21.28
N ASP A 374 -17.33 -6.10 21.26
CA ASP A 374 -18.27 -5.05 20.90
C ASP A 374 -19.18 -4.75 22.09
N GLU A 375 -19.22 -3.48 22.53
CA GLU A 375 -20.08 -3.00 23.64
C GLU A 375 -21.04 -1.93 23.12
N VAL A 376 -22.34 -2.15 23.32
CA VAL A 376 -23.41 -1.19 22.96
C VAL A 376 -23.99 -0.45 24.17
N ILE A 377 -23.56 -0.83 25.37
CA ILE A 377 -23.82 -0.13 26.63
C ILE A 377 -22.54 -0.23 27.46
N PRO A 378 -22.08 0.84 28.14
CA PRO A 378 -20.87 0.78 28.95
C PRO A 378 -20.82 -0.43 29.89
N GLY A 379 -19.82 -1.30 29.70
CA GLY A 379 -19.64 -2.53 30.49
C GLY A 379 -20.55 -3.70 30.12
N VAL A 380 -21.34 -3.59 29.05
CA VAL A 380 -22.19 -4.69 28.55
C VAL A 380 -21.68 -5.14 27.17
N VAL A 381 -20.99 -6.25 27.16
CA VAL A 381 -20.45 -6.87 25.95
C VAL A 381 -21.61 -7.43 25.10
N TYR A 382 -21.73 -6.94 23.87
CA TYR A 382 -22.68 -7.44 22.88
C TYR A 382 -22.12 -8.66 22.14
N GLY A 383 -20.87 -8.62 21.74
CA GLY A 383 -20.22 -9.70 21.03
C GLY A 383 -18.76 -9.89 21.40
N THR A 384 -18.30 -11.12 21.36
CA THR A 384 -16.87 -11.43 21.39
C THR A 384 -16.52 -12.44 20.32
N LEU A 385 -15.36 -12.26 19.71
CA LEU A 385 -14.78 -13.21 18.78
C LEU A 385 -13.39 -13.59 19.28
N ASN A 386 -13.11 -14.87 19.34
CA ASN A 386 -11.76 -15.37 19.46
C ASN A 386 -11.48 -16.33 18.33
N ALA A 387 -10.26 -16.27 17.79
CA ALA A 387 -9.94 -17.04 16.61
C ALA A 387 -8.45 -17.37 16.51
N THR A 388 -8.16 -18.48 15.87
CA THR A 388 -6.84 -18.80 15.35
C THR A 388 -6.96 -19.14 13.88
N TYR A 389 -6.14 -18.48 13.07
CA TYR A 389 -6.00 -18.75 11.64
C TYR A 389 -4.55 -19.11 11.39
N SER A 390 -4.32 -20.11 10.57
CA SER A 390 -2.97 -20.46 10.14
C SER A 390 -2.99 -20.72 8.65
N ARG A 391 -2.01 -20.19 7.93
CA ARG A 391 -1.86 -20.40 6.49
C ARG A 391 -0.47 -20.93 6.19
N GLU A 392 -0.41 -22.13 5.63
CA GLU A 392 0.82 -22.73 5.14
C GLU A 392 0.82 -22.74 3.63
N THR A 393 1.85 -22.18 3.00
CA THR A 393 2.02 -22.16 1.55
C THR A 393 3.34 -22.78 1.15
N VAL A 394 3.29 -23.73 0.24
CA VAL A 394 4.46 -24.30 -0.45
C VAL A 394 4.33 -24.01 -1.92
N ALA A 395 5.39 -23.53 -2.56
CA ALA A 395 5.37 -23.28 -3.99
C ALA A 395 6.69 -23.59 -4.67
N GLY A 396 6.58 -23.97 -5.95
CA GLY A 396 7.71 -24.04 -6.88
C GLY A 396 7.43 -23.20 -8.12
N PHE A 397 8.43 -22.46 -8.56
CA PHE A 397 8.29 -21.60 -9.73
C PHE A 397 9.52 -21.59 -10.62
N GLY A 398 9.31 -21.16 -11.86
CA GLY A 398 10.39 -20.93 -12.78
C GLY A 398 9.98 -20.01 -13.92
N GLN A 399 10.94 -19.24 -14.42
CA GLN A 399 10.79 -18.36 -15.57
C GLN A 399 11.98 -18.54 -16.50
N GLY A 400 11.73 -18.55 -17.79
CA GLY A 400 12.74 -18.60 -18.83
C GLY A 400 12.52 -17.51 -19.87
N SER A 401 13.60 -17.03 -20.45
CA SER A 401 13.59 -16.08 -21.56
C SER A 401 14.51 -16.56 -22.68
N LEU A 402 14.00 -16.52 -23.90
CA LEU A 402 14.72 -16.84 -25.13
C LEU A 402 15.01 -15.54 -25.88
N ASN A 403 16.28 -15.22 -26.07
CA ASN A 403 16.75 -13.98 -26.71
C ASN A 403 17.07 -14.24 -28.19
N PHE A 404 16.23 -13.77 -29.10
CA PHE A 404 16.42 -13.92 -30.54
C PHE A 404 17.17 -12.70 -31.12
N SER A 405 17.60 -12.83 -32.36
CA SER A 405 18.16 -11.73 -33.13
C SER A 405 17.15 -10.59 -33.32
N HIS A 406 17.63 -9.39 -33.64
CA HIS A 406 16.79 -8.19 -33.89
C HIS A 406 15.98 -7.72 -32.67
N GLY A 407 16.45 -8.03 -31.45
CA GLY A 407 15.85 -7.52 -30.22
C GLY A 407 14.54 -8.21 -29.80
N VAL A 408 14.17 -9.33 -30.40
CA VAL A 408 12.98 -10.09 -30.04
C VAL A 408 13.32 -11.04 -28.89
N GLN A 409 12.44 -11.09 -27.86
CA GLN A 409 12.54 -12.02 -26.76
C GLN A 409 11.17 -12.64 -26.47
N ILE A 410 11.16 -13.92 -26.17
CA ILE A 410 9.99 -14.62 -25.62
C ILE A 410 10.31 -14.98 -24.17
N GLN A 411 9.42 -14.61 -23.26
CA GLN A 411 9.54 -14.93 -21.85
C GLN A 411 8.34 -15.77 -21.42
N GLY A 412 8.58 -16.81 -20.63
CA GLY A 412 7.53 -17.64 -20.05
C GLY A 412 7.86 -18.02 -18.62
N GLY A 413 6.90 -17.89 -17.73
CA GLY A 413 7.01 -18.23 -16.32
C GLY A 413 5.79 -19.00 -15.83
N VAL A 414 5.99 -19.88 -14.87
CA VAL A 414 4.94 -20.66 -14.20
C VAL A 414 5.27 -20.84 -12.74
N ARG A 415 4.24 -20.84 -11.90
CA ARG A 415 4.29 -21.18 -10.49
C ARG A 415 3.16 -22.16 -10.16
N TYR A 416 3.46 -23.15 -9.38
CA TYR A 416 2.50 -23.98 -8.68
C TYR A 416 2.58 -23.67 -7.18
N SER A 417 1.44 -23.36 -6.58
CA SER A 417 1.31 -23.11 -5.14
C SER A 417 0.28 -24.07 -4.54
N TYR A 418 0.58 -24.62 -3.39
CA TYR A 418 -0.36 -25.34 -2.54
C TYR A 418 -0.48 -24.59 -1.22
N THR A 419 -1.70 -24.28 -0.83
CA THR A 419 -2.02 -23.57 0.41
C THR A 419 -2.96 -24.41 1.26
N ARG A 420 -2.67 -24.47 2.56
CA ARG A 420 -3.49 -25.12 3.56
C ARG A 420 -3.80 -24.11 4.66
N GLU A 421 -5.09 -23.92 4.97
CA GLU A 421 -5.56 -22.91 5.91
C GLU A 421 -6.56 -23.51 6.92
N PRO A 422 -6.08 -24.05 8.06
CA PRO A 422 -6.93 -24.38 9.20
C PRO A 422 -7.37 -23.10 9.91
N SER A 423 -8.63 -23.07 10.32
CA SER A 423 -9.19 -22.01 11.17
C SER A 423 -10.02 -22.58 12.29
N ASP A 424 -9.98 -21.93 13.44
CA ASP A 424 -10.79 -22.22 14.63
C ASP A 424 -11.35 -20.89 15.15
N VAL A 425 -12.67 -20.73 15.08
CA VAL A 425 -13.35 -19.48 15.41
C VAL A 425 -14.45 -19.75 16.41
N THR A 426 -14.47 -19.00 17.50
CA THR A 426 -15.58 -18.97 18.46
C THR A 426 -16.13 -17.57 18.56
N THR A 427 -17.42 -17.43 18.29
CA THR A 427 -18.17 -16.17 18.42
C THR A 427 -19.20 -16.33 19.53
N VAL A 428 -19.26 -15.36 20.41
CA VAL A 428 -20.29 -15.25 21.45
C VAL A 428 -21.04 -13.94 21.23
N VAL A 429 -22.37 -14.02 21.08
CA VAL A 429 -23.23 -12.84 21.02
C VAL A 429 -24.19 -12.89 22.19
N VAL A 430 -24.31 -11.77 22.89
CA VAL A 430 -25.26 -11.56 23.96
C VAL A 430 -26.18 -10.41 23.53
N ASP A 431 -27.49 -10.65 23.33
CA ASP A 431 -28.43 -9.58 23.03
C ASP A 431 -28.76 -8.82 24.34
N PRO A 432 -28.16 -7.64 24.58
CA PRO A 432 -28.44 -6.85 25.78
C PRO A 432 -29.86 -6.27 25.78
N TYR A 433 -30.51 -6.29 24.62
CA TYR A 433 -31.89 -5.85 24.42
C TYR A 433 -32.82 -7.04 24.14
N TYR A 434 -32.74 -8.10 24.91
CA TYR A 434 -33.50 -9.35 24.72
C TYR A 434 -34.89 -9.14 24.10
N GLY A 435 -35.06 -9.67 22.89
CA GLY A 435 -36.30 -9.52 22.10
C GLY A 435 -36.42 -8.24 21.26
N VAL A 436 -35.42 -7.37 21.25
CA VAL A 436 -35.35 -6.18 20.37
C VAL A 436 -34.92 -6.58 18.96
N VAL A 437 -33.98 -7.55 18.85
CA VAL A 437 -33.59 -8.11 17.56
C VAL A 437 -34.40 -9.38 17.29
N PRO A 438 -35.37 -9.35 16.35
CA PRO A 438 -36.22 -10.51 16.08
C PRO A 438 -35.38 -11.70 15.59
N GLY A 439 -35.46 -12.80 16.34
CA GLY A 439 -34.85 -14.07 15.93
C GLY A 439 -33.46 -14.39 16.55
N LEU A 440 -32.86 -13.45 17.28
CA LEU A 440 -31.67 -13.77 18.09
C LEU A 440 -32.10 -14.27 19.49
N PRO A 441 -31.50 -15.37 20.00
CA PRO A 441 -31.65 -15.77 21.40
C PRO A 441 -30.94 -14.75 22.31
N ALA A 442 -31.32 -14.71 23.59
CA ALA A 442 -30.68 -13.86 24.60
C ALA A 442 -29.14 -14.02 24.71
N SER A 443 -28.64 -15.15 24.30
CA SER A 443 -27.22 -15.42 24.06
C SER A 443 -27.07 -16.53 23.03
N ALA A 444 -26.07 -16.42 22.16
CA ALA A 444 -25.70 -17.46 21.21
C ALA A 444 -24.18 -17.65 21.23
N VAL A 445 -23.77 -18.92 21.18
CA VAL A 445 -22.36 -19.27 21.03
C VAL A 445 -22.22 -20.10 19.77
N GLY A 446 -21.42 -19.63 18.85
CA GLY A 446 -21.02 -20.36 17.66
C GLY A 446 -19.55 -20.78 17.75
N HIS A 447 -19.26 -22.02 17.40
CA HIS A 447 -17.92 -22.52 17.25
C HIS A 447 -17.77 -23.21 15.91
N GLN A 448 -16.74 -22.84 15.15
CA GLN A 448 -16.48 -23.38 13.83
C GLN A 448 -15.01 -23.71 13.69
N THR A 449 -14.75 -24.93 13.23
CA THR A 449 -13.41 -25.31 12.72
C THR A 449 -13.52 -25.58 11.24
N GLN A 450 -12.61 -25.04 10.46
CA GLN A 450 -12.57 -25.22 9.01
C GLN A 450 -11.15 -25.52 8.55
N LEU A 451 -11.04 -26.30 7.49
CA LEU A 451 -9.80 -26.54 6.79
C LEU A 451 -10.03 -26.25 5.31
N ASP A 452 -9.39 -25.23 4.81
CA ASP A 452 -9.36 -24.91 3.39
C ASP A 452 -8.02 -25.37 2.79
N GLU A 453 -8.10 -26.07 1.68
CA GLU A 453 -6.93 -26.53 0.92
C GLU A 453 -7.10 -26.11 -0.54
N GLU A 454 -6.10 -25.46 -1.07
CA GLU A 454 -6.14 -24.92 -2.42
C GLU A 454 -4.84 -25.17 -3.17
N SER A 455 -4.98 -25.44 -4.47
CA SER A 455 -3.86 -25.51 -5.40
C SER A 455 -4.09 -24.53 -6.55
N ALA A 456 -3.09 -23.69 -6.80
CA ALA A 456 -3.15 -22.71 -7.88
C ALA A 456 -1.96 -22.87 -8.83
N VAL A 457 -2.24 -22.75 -10.13
CA VAL A 457 -1.23 -22.60 -11.18
C VAL A 457 -1.34 -21.19 -11.73
N THR A 458 -0.31 -20.40 -11.59
CA THR A 458 -0.23 -19.04 -12.12
C THR A 458 0.99 -18.90 -13.01
N GLY A 459 0.98 -17.91 -13.90
CA GLY A 459 2.12 -17.72 -14.79
C GLY A 459 1.98 -16.52 -15.70
N LYS A 460 2.98 -16.37 -16.58
CA LYS A 460 3.06 -15.28 -17.56
C LYS A 460 3.70 -15.78 -18.83
N VAL A 461 3.19 -15.34 -19.96
CA VAL A 461 3.86 -15.47 -21.27
C VAL A 461 3.92 -14.09 -21.90
N ALA A 462 5.11 -13.66 -22.27
CA ALA A 462 5.35 -12.35 -22.86
C ALA A 462 6.14 -12.44 -24.16
N LEU A 463 5.74 -11.62 -25.12
CA LEU A 463 6.50 -11.28 -26.32
C LEU A 463 7.06 -9.87 -26.14
N ILE A 464 8.35 -9.73 -26.32
CA ILE A 464 9.10 -8.52 -26.06
C ILE A 464 9.88 -8.16 -27.32
N TRP A 465 9.89 -6.89 -27.68
CA TRP A 465 10.66 -6.37 -28.80
C TRP A 465 11.40 -5.09 -28.45
N THR A 466 12.72 -5.19 -28.32
CA THR A 466 13.62 -4.05 -28.26
C THR A 466 13.83 -3.53 -29.67
N VAL A 467 13.00 -2.56 -30.09
CA VAL A 467 12.99 -1.98 -31.46
C VAL A 467 14.33 -1.31 -31.74
N ASN A 468 14.84 -0.58 -30.73
CA ASN A 468 16.16 0.05 -30.68
C ASN A 468 16.47 0.40 -29.23
N ASP A 469 17.62 1.02 -28.97
CA ASP A 469 18.07 1.38 -27.60
C ASP A 469 17.10 2.30 -26.86
N SER A 470 16.25 3.01 -27.58
CA SER A 470 15.31 4.00 -27.04
C SER A 470 13.87 3.51 -26.96
N ASN A 471 13.52 2.39 -27.60
CA ASN A 471 12.14 1.92 -27.69
C ASN A 471 12.03 0.42 -27.40
N TYR A 472 11.16 0.10 -26.45
CA TYR A 472 10.87 -1.24 -25.99
C TYR A 472 9.34 -1.48 -25.99
N LEU A 473 8.91 -2.50 -26.70
CA LEU A 473 7.51 -2.92 -26.79
C LEU A 473 7.36 -4.27 -26.12
N TYR A 474 6.23 -4.50 -25.47
CA TYR A 474 5.88 -5.81 -24.93
C TYR A 474 4.39 -6.05 -25.01
N ALA A 475 4.02 -7.32 -25.09
CA ALA A 475 2.66 -7.80 -24.87
C ALA A 475 2.74 -9.08 -24.04
N PHE A 476 1.82 -9.25 -23.10
CA PHE A 476 1.77 -10.47 -22.31
C PHE A 476 0.35 -10.88 -21.94
N VAL A 477 0.24 -12.15 -21.54
CA VAL A 477 -0.87 -12.69 -20.76
C VAL A 477 -0.30 -13.19 -19.45
N ALA A 478 -0.88 -12.75 -18.34
CA ALA A 478 -0.49 -13.17 -16.99
C ALA A 478 -1.70 -13.60 -16.18
N THR A 479 -1.47 -14.46 -15.19
CA THR A 479 -2.52 -14.89 -14.26
C THR A 479 -2.09 -14.65 -12.83
N GLY A 480 -3.07 -14.35 -11.96
CA GLY A 480 -2.92 -14.21 -10.52
C GLY A 480 -4.01 -14.98 -9.78
N ASN A 481 -3.74 -15.26 -8.53
CA ASN A 481 -4.66 -15.96 -7.63
C ASN A 481 -4.67 -15.23 -6.28
N LYS A 482 -5.89 -15.04 -5.73
CA LYS A 482 -6.14 -14.64 -4.35
C LYS A 482 -6.86 -15.80 -3.70
N PRO A 483 -6.29 -16.41 -2.64
CA PRO A 483 -6.89 -17.59 -2.01
C PRO A 483 -8.30 -17.35 -1.53
N GLY A 484 -9.03 -18.44 -1.41
CA GLY A 484 -10.27 -18.50 -0.66
C GLY A 484 -10.00 -18.50 0.85
N GLY A 485 -10.99 -18.91 1.61
CA GLY A 485 -10.92 -18.98 3.07
C GLY A 485 -12.29 -19.13 3.72
N ALA A 486 -12.37 -18.81 4.99
CA ALA A 486 -13.59 -18.86 5.79
C ALA A 486 -14.09 -17.47 6.15
N ASN A 487 -15.41 -17.27 6.08
CA ASN A 487 -16.04 -16.13 6.74
C ASN A 487 -16.01 -16.32 8.26
N SER A 488 -15.67 -15.27 8.99
CA SER A 488 -15.47 -15.30 10.45
C SER A 488 -16.75 -15.40 11.28
N THR A 489 -17.94 -15.37 10.66
CA THR A 489 -19.21 -15.37 11.38
C THR A 489 -19.84 -16.76 11.45
N THR A 490 -19.93 -17.31 12.65
CA THR A 490 -20.48 -18.64 12.93
C THR A 490 -21.98 -18.65 13.21
N LEU A 491 -22.60 -17.47 13.41
CA LEU A 491 -23.98 -17.37 13.92
C LEU A 491 -25.06 -17.31 12.84
N LEU A 492 -24.65 -17.23 11.59
CA LEU A 492 -25.57 -17.11 10.46
C LEU A 492 -25.37 -18.28 9.50
N SER A 493 -26.45 -18.73 8.86
CA SER A 493 -26.43 -19.74 7.79
C SER A 493 -25.80 -19.17 6.50
N LEU A 494 -24.58 -18.66 6.60
CA LEU A 494 -23.85 -18.00 5.52
C LEU A 494 -22.99 -18.99 4.76
N PRO A 495 -22.57 -18.68 3.53
CA PRO A 495 -21.61 -19.51 2.82
C PRO A 495 -20.33 -19.63 3.67
N PRO A 496 -20.01 -20.79 4.18
CA PRO A 496 -18.84 -20.95 5.06
C PRO A 496 -17.54 -20.79 4.30
N HIS A 497 -17.56 -21.01 2.99
CA HIS A 497 -16.40 -20.99 2.11
C HIS A 497 -16.38 -19.79 1.18
N ILE A 498 -15.27 -19.08 1.19
CA ILE A 498 -14.90 -18.10 0.19
C ILE A 498 -14.08 -18.84 -0.88
N LYS A 499 -14.53 -18.78 -2.13
CA LYS A 499 -13.78 -19.39 -3.24
C LYS A 499 -12.59 -18.49 -3.61
N ALA A 500 -11.52 -19.11 -4.09
CA ALA A 500 -10.41 -18.38 -4.67
C ALA A 500 -10.83 -17.47 -5.82
N GLU A 501 -10.30 -16.24 -5.81
CA GLU A 501 -10.39 -15.31 -6.92
C GLU A 501 -9.22 -15.55 -7.87
N ASN A 502 -9.52 -15.61 -9.17
CA ASN A 502 -8.51 -15.77 -10.19
C ASN A 502 -8.61 -14.62 -11.20
N VAL A 503 -7.47 -14.08 -11.59
CA VAL A 503 -7.39 -13.05 -12.63
C VAL A 503 -6.60 -13.53 -13.83
N THR A 504 -7.07 -13.14 -15.02
CA THR A 504 -6.31 -13.21 -16.28
C THR A 504 -6.17 -11.79 -16.84
N ASP A 505 -4.93 -11.33 -16.95
CA ASP A 505 -4.56 -10.02 -17.47
C ASP A 505 -3.97 -10.14 -18.87
N TYR A 506 -4.43 -9.28 -19.77
CA TYR A 506 -3.90 -9.08 -21.13
C TYR A 506 -3.35 -7.67 -21.21
N GLU A 507 -2.04 -7.52 -21.32
CA GLU A 507 -1.39 -6.21 -21.32
C GLU A 507 -0.53 -6.00 -22.57
N LEU A 508 -0.56 -4.76 -23.06
CA LEU A 508 0.31 -4.23 -24.10
C LEU A 508 0.98 -2.97 -23.60
N GLY A 509 2.30 -2.89 -23.75
CA GLY A 509 3.04 -1.72 -23.26
C GLY A 509 4.15 -1.25 -24.19
N TRP A 510 4.42 0.05 -24.09
CA TRP A 510 5.53 0.73 -24.73
C TRP A 510 6.33 1.52 -23.70
N LYS A 511 7.64 1.31 -23.71
CA LYS A 511 8.57 2.04 -22.87
C LYS A 511 9.59 2.74 -23.76
N ALA A 512 9.88 4.01 -23.49
CA ALA A 512 10.79 4.78 -24.32
C ALA A 512 11.69 5.71 -23.52
N THR A 513 12.91 5.89 -24.03
CA THR A 513 13.83 6.94 -23.62
C THR A 513 14.05 7.85 -24.83
N LEU A 514 13.47 9.03 -24.79
CA LEU A 514 13.35 9.95 -25.91
C LEU A 514 14.15 11.23 -25.67
N LEU A 515 14.23 12.11 -26.70
CA LEU A 515 14.87 13.41 -26.61
C LEU A 515 16.34 13.31 -26.08
N ASP A 516 17.11 12.42 -26.69
CA ASP A 516 18.53 12.17 -26.33
C ASP A 516 18.72 11.84 -24.83
N GLY A 517 17.77 11.06 -24.25
CA GLY A 517 17.82 10.66 -22.84
C GLY A 517 17.22 11.67 -21.87
N HIS A 518 16.59 12.74 -22.37
CA HIS A 518 15.94 13.74 -21.51
C HIS A 518 14.52 13.38 -21.07
N LEU A 519 13.85 12.47 -21.76
CA LEU A 519 12.50 12.00 -21.44
C LEU A 519 12.46 10.49 -21.37
N ARG A 520 12.11 9.95 -20.22
CA ARG A 520 11.75 8.54 -20.04
C ARG A 520 10.24 8.46 -19.87
N THR A 521 9.58 7.54 -20.58
CA THR A 521 8.13 7.34 -20.48
C THR A 521 7.75 5.88 -20.65
N GLN A 522 6.61 5.51 -20.10
CA GLN A 522 5.93 4.24 -20.34
C GLN A 522 4.43 4.49 -20.55
N LEU A 523 3.85 3.77 -21.50
CA LEU A 523 2.42 3.74 -21.82
C LEU A 523 2.00 2.28 -21.85
N GLY A 524 0.93 1.94 -21.14
CA GLY A 524 0.37 0.59 -21.10
C GLY A 524 -1.14 0.61 -21.25
N GLY A 525 -1.70 -0.43 -21.86
CA GLY A 525 -3.13 -0.72 -21.86
C GLY A 525 -3.33 -2.14 -21.38
N TYR A 526 -4.33 -2.36 -20.54
CA TYR A 526 -4.62 -3.65 -19.91
C TYR A 526 -6.10 -4.00 -19.96
N TYR A 527 -6.39 -5.31 -19.86
CA TYR A 527 -7.72 -5.88 -19.77
C TYR A 527 -7.68 -7.08 -18.82
N ASP A 528 -8.28 -6.92 -17.64
CA ASP A 528 -8.30 -7.90 -16.57
C ASP A 528 -9.67 -8.59 -16.48
N ARG A 529 -9.67 -9.90 -16.37
CA ARG A 529 -10.85 -10.73 -16.13
C ARG A 529 -10.71 -11.44 -14.80
N TYR A 530 -11.64 -11.17 -13.90
CA TYR A 530 -11.69 -11.79 -12.58
C TYR A 530 -12.81 -12.81 -12.54
N ASP A 531 -12.49 -14.06 -12.22
CA ASP A 531 -13.45 -15.11 -11.94
C ASP A 531 -13.53 -15.34 -10.43
N ASN A 532 -14.77 -15.48 -9.89
CA ASN A 532 -15.06 -15.53 -8.46
C ASN A 532 -14.53 -14.30 -7.70
N PHE A 533 -14.65 -13.11 -8.27
CA PHE A 533 -14.19 -11.87 -7.65
C PHE A 533 -14.70 -11.77 -6.22
N GLN A 534 -13.80 -11.50 -5.25
CA GLN A 534 -14.14 -11.41 -3.83
C GLN A 534 -14.54 -9.98 -3.49
N VAL A 535 -15.73 -9.80 -2.93
CA VAL A 535 -16.26 -8.52 -2.46
C VAL A 535 -16.62 -8.61 -0.99
N SER A 536 -16.40 -7.53 -0.25
CA SER A 536 -16.88 -7.41 1.12
C SER A 536 -18.22 -6.68 1.17
N ILE A 537 -19.10 -7.15 2.03
CA ILE A 537 -20.39 -6.53 2.32
C ILE A 537 -20.60 -6.64 3.82
N ASP A 538 -20.95 -5.54 4.47
CA ASP A 538 -21.29 -5.57 5.89
C ASP A 538 -22.47 -6.51 6.16
N SER A 539 -22.44 -7.19 7.28
CA SER A 539 -23.49 -8.12 7.65
C SER A 539 -24.78 -7.35 8.01
N PRO A 540 -25.91 -7.66 7.38
CA PRO A 540 -27.17 -6.98 7.71
C PRO A 540 -27.76 -7.39 9.06
N THR A 541 -27.19 -8.39 9.72
CA THR A 541 -27.78 -9.03 10.90
C THR A 541 -26.91 -8.99 12.14
N VAL A 542 -25.62 -8.76 11.98
CA VAL A 542 -24.65 -8.64 13.09
C VAL A 542 -23.85 -7.37 12.82
N GLY A 543 -24.01 -6.36 13.66
CA GLY A 543 -23.30 -5.09 13.54
C GLY A 543 -21.78 -5.31 13.48
N ASN A 544 -21.07 -4.47 12.76
CA ASN A 544 -19.61 -4.44 12.59
C ASN A 544 -18.95 -5.74 12.12
N THR A 545 -19.68 -6.63 11.46
CA THR A 545 -19.10 -7.81 10.83
C THR A 545 -19.33 -7.77 9.33
N SER A 546 -18.24 -7.85 8.58
CA SER A 546 -18.30 -7.93 7.13
C SER A 546 -18.26 -9.37 6.65
N LEU A 547 -18.88 -9.58 5.49
CA LEU A 547 -18.93 -10.85 4.80
C LEU A 547 -18.20 -10.75 3.49
N ILE A 548 -17.32 -11.70 3.23
CA ILE A 548 -16.71 -11.83 1.92
C ILE A 548 -17.59 -12.78 1.08
N LEU A 549 -18.02 -12.27 -0.05
CA LEU A 549 -18.81 -13.02 -1.03
C LEU A 549 -18.06 -13.11 -2.36
N ASN A 550 -18.29 -14.17 -3.10
CA ASN A 550 -17.79 -14.27 -4.47
C ASN A 550 -18.84 -13.81 -5.48
N VAL A 551 -18.44 -12.93 -6.40
CA VAL A 551 -19.24 -12.59 -7.58
C VAL A 551 -19.27 -13.80 -8.52
N PRO A 552 -20.44 -14.40 -8.80
CA PRO A 552 -20.50 -15.68 -9.52
C PRO A 552 -20.08 -15.59 -10.99
N ASN A 553 -20.12 -14.40 -11.58
CA ASN A 553 -19.79 -14.15 -12.97
C ASN A 553 -18.54 -13.27 -13.09
N THR A 554 -17.92 -13.30 -14.27
CA THR A 554 -16.69 -12.56 -14.52
C THR A 554 -16.87 -11.06 -14.30
N THR A 555 -16.05 -10.49 -13.43
CA THR A 555 -15.85 -9.05 -13.25
C THR A 555 -14.72 -8.60 -14.17
N VAL A 556 -14.83 -7.42 -14.76
CA VAL A 556 -13.89 -6.92 -15.75
C VAL A 556 -13.38 -5.55 -15.37
N ASN A 557 -12.05 -5.39 -15.41
CA ASN A 557 -11.37 -4.10 -15.33
C ASN A 557 -10.54 -3.89 -16.59
N TYR A 558 -10.57 -2.68 -17.16
CA TYR A 558 -9.64 -2.33 -18.24
C TYR A 558 -9.26 -0.86 -18.18
N GLY A 559 -8.11 -0.54 -18.74
CA GLY A 559 -7.65 0.83 -18.68
C GLY A 559 -6.38 1.12 -19.45
N VAL A 560 -5.94 2.38 -19.30
CA VAL A 560 -4.70 2.88 -19.90
C VAL A 560 -3.92 3.63 -18.83
N GLU A 561 -2.61 3.42 -18.81
CA GLU A 561 -1.67 4.03 -17.86
C GLU A 561 -0.53 4.71 -18.61
N LEU A 562 -0.23 5.93 -18.22
CA LEU A 562 0.91 6.72 -18.74
C LEU A 562 1.74 7.20 -17.55
N SER A 563 3.06 7.09 -17.62
CA SER A 563 3.96 7.78 -16.69
C SER A 563 5.28 8.14 -17.33
N GLY A 564 5.98 9.11 -16.75
CA GLY A 564 7.28 9.50 -17.24
C GLY A 564 7.99 10.52 -16.36
N ASP A 565 9.29 10.67 -16.66
CA ASP A 565 10.19 11.64 -16.04
C ASP A 565 10.95 12.37 -17.15
N ALA A 566 11.07 13.68 -17.01
CA ALA A 566 11.82 14.51 -17.93
C ALA A 566 12.84 15.39 -17.19
N VAL A 567 14.04 15.53 -17.78
CA VAL A 567 15.13 16.34 -17.23
C VAL A 567 15.68 17.24 -18.33
N PHE A 568 15.53 18.57 -18.16
CA PHE A 568 16.03 19.59 -19.10
C PHE A 568 16.93 20.56 -18.33
N GLY A 569 18.22 20.27 -18.27
CA GLY A 569 19.16 21.04 -17.47
C GLY A 569 18.82 21.00 -15.98
N ALA A 570 18.39 22.14 -15.42
CA ALA A 570 18.02 22.24 -14.01
C ALA A 570 16.52 21.93 -13.75
N LEU A 571 15.72 21.81 -14.79
CA LEU A 571 14.28 21.48 -14.69
C LEU A 571 14.09 19.97 -14.69
N ARG A 572 13.36 19.48 -13.70
CA ARG A 572 12.85 18.10 -13.66
C ARG A 572 11.35 18.11 -13.59
N ILE A 573 10.71 17.23 -14.35
CA ILE A 573 9.26 17.04 -14.39
C ILE A 573 9.00 15.54 -14.28
N ASN A 574 8.09 15.14 -13.40
CA ASN A 574 7.51 13.81 -13.37
C ASN A 574 6.01 13.91 -13.60
N PHE A 575 5.44 12.94 -14.28
CA PHE A 575 4.01 12.88 -14.54
C PHE A 575 3.50 11.44 -14.57
N SER A 576 2.25 11.26 -14.18
CA SER A 576 1.54 10.02 -14.38
C SER A 576 0.04 10.29 -14.53
N GLY A 577 -0.65 9.37 -15.19
CA GLY A 577 -2.10 9.41 -15.32
C GLY A 577 -2.64 8.04 -15.68
N SER A 578 -3.87 7.76 -15.29
CA SER A 578 -4.56 6.53 -15.63
C SER A 578 -6.03 6.75 -15.87
N TYR A 579 -6.57 5.89 -16.71
CA TYR A 579 -8.00 5.66 -16.88
C TYR A 579 -8.32 4.23 -16.52
N LEU A 580 -9.33 4.03 -15.69
CA LEU A 580 -9.86 2.73 -15.28
C LEU A 580 -11.37 2.68 -15.58
N HIS A 581 -11.80 1.60 -16.20
CA HIS A 581 -13.20 1.19 -16.25
C HIS A 581 -13.35 -0.17 -15.56
N SER A 582 -14.25 -0.25 -14.61
CA SER A 582 -14.55 -1.44 -13.84
C SER A 582 -16.03 -1.80 -14.02
N SER A 583 -16.34 -3.09 -14.14
CA SER A 583 -17.70 -3.58 -14.30
C SER A 583 -17.87 -4.91 -13.57
N LEU A 584 -18.66 -4.87 -12.50
CA LEU A 584 -18.99 -6.05 -11.70
C LEU A 584 -19.78 -7.06 -12.53
N GLY A 585 -19.45 -8.33 -12.42
CA GLY A 585 -20.20 -9.43 -12.99
C GLY A 585 -21.63 -9.48 -12.42
N ARG A 586 -22.49 -10.36 -12.94
CA ARG A 586 -23.84 -10.49 -12.42
C ARG A 586 -23.81 -10.88 -10.95
N PHE A 587 -24.36 -9.99 -10.10
CA PHE A 587 -24.29 -10.10 -8.65
C PHE A 587 -25.46 -9.41 -7.99
N PHE A 588 -26.01 -10.05 -6.97
CA PHE A 588 -27.09 -9.52 -6.14
C PHE A 588 -26.70 -9.58 -4.67
N ALA A 589 -27.03 -8.54 -3.92
CA ALA A 589 -26.79 -8.49 -2.49
C ALA A 589 -27.85 -7.65 -1.76
N VAL A 590 -27.94 -7.82 -0.45
CA VAL A 590 -28.78 -6.99 0.42
C VAL A 590 -27.94 -5.82 0.92
N ASP A 591 -28.44 -4.59 0.76
CA ASP A 591 -27.83 -3.44 1.41
C ASP A 591 -28.11 -3.53 2.92
N PRO A 592 -27.07 -3.67 3.76
CA PRO A 592 -27.22 -3.85 5.20
C PRO A 592 -27.92 -2.66 5.88
N ARG A 593 -27.81 -1.48 5.33
CA ARG A 593 -28.41 -0.25 5.86
C ARG A 593 -29.93 -0.20 5.69
N LEU A 594 -30.46 -0.99 4.74
CA LEU A 594 -31.91 -1.09 4.44
C LEU A 594 -32.57 -2.28 5.15
N ALA A 595 -31.81 -3.11 5.84
CA ALA A 595 -32.16 -4.50 6.14
C ALA A 595 -32.86 -4.74 7.49
N ALA A 596 -33.46 -3.77 8.13
CA ALA A 596 -34.22 -4.01 9.39
C ALA A 596 -35.28 -5.15 9.33
N LEU A 597 -35.49 -5.78 8.17
CA LEU A 597 -36.57 -6.78 7.95
C LEU A 597 -36.19 -7.95 7.03
N VAL A 598 -34.96 -8.12 6.57
CA VAL A 598 -34.64 -9.14 5.54
C VAL A 598 -33.50 -10.06 6.01
N THR A 599 -33.77 -11.35 6.06
CA THR A 599 -32.74 -12.36 6.25
C THR A 599 -31.91 -12.51 4.96
N ALA A 600 -30.58 -12.55 5.05
CA ALA A 600 -29.67 -12.76 3.92
C ALA A 600 -30.03 -14.02 3.08
N ALA A 601 -30.71 -15.00 3.68
CA ALA A 601 -31.20 -16.21 3.03
C ALA A 601 -32.25 -15.97 1.91
N SER A 602 -32.78 -14.76 1.76
CA SER A 602 -33.77 -14.44 0.72
C SER A 602 -33.19 -13.80 -0.54
N CYS A 603 -31.86 -13.52 -0.58
CA CYS A 603 -31.16 -12.93 -1.71
C CYS A 603 -30.03 -13.86 -2.17
N ASP A 604 -30.26 -14.60 -3.24
CA ASP A 604 -29.20 -15.42 -3.86
C ASP A 604 -28.30 -14.55 -4.72
N SER A 605 -27.01 -14.62 -4.47
CA SER A 605 -26.00 -13.75 -5.12
C SER A 605 -25.92 -13.91 -6.64
N ALA A 606 -26.31 -15.07 -7.18
CA ALA A 606 -26.29 -15.35 -8.62
C ALA A 606 -27.63 -15.11 -9.32
N THR A 607 -28.74 -15.37 -8.66
CA THR A 607 -30.09 -15.38 -9.27
C THR A 607 -30.99 -14.26 -8.80
N GLY A 608 -30.63 -13.59 -7.71
CA GLY A 608 -31.42 -12.50 -7.12
C GLY A 608 -32.48 -12.98 -6.12
N PRO A 609 -33.48 -12.15 -5.85
CA PRO A 609 -34.48 -12.43 -4.80
C PRO A 609 -35.39 -13.59 -5.15
N ALA A 610 -35.57 -14.50 -4.21
CA ALA A 610 -36.63 -15.54 -4.28
C ALA A 610 -38.05 -14.95 -4.15
N ASN A 611 -38.16 -13.75 -3.54
CA ASN A 611 -39.40 -13.00 -3.39
C ASN A 611 -39.13 -11.53 -3.81
N PRO A 612 -39.94 -10.93 -4.71
CA PRO A 612 -39.76 -9.56 -5.18
C PRO A 612 -39.96 -8.47 -4.10
N LEU A 613 -40.34 -8.82 -2.89
CA LEU A 613 -40.49 -7.90 -1.76
C LEU A 613 -39.24 -7.83 -0.88
N THR A 614 -38.15 -8.49 -1.29
CA THR A 614 -36.87 -8.47 -0.55
C THR A 614 -36.02 -7.27 -0.96
N ALA A 615 -35.27 -6.69 -0.01
CA ALA A 615 -34.33 -5.59 -0.23
C ALA A 615 -33.07 -6.01 -1.03
N CYS A 616 -33.18 -7.02 -1.90
CA CYS A 616 -32.12 -7.54 -2.74
C CYS A 616 -31.84 -6.61 -3.92
N THR A 617 -30.66 -6.05 -3.95
CA THR A 617 -30.22 -5.07 -4.95
C THR A 617 -29.44 -5.76 -6.06
N ASP A 618 -29.73 -5.43 -7.33
CA ASP A 618 -28.92 -5.83 -8.48
C ASP A 618 -27.71 -4.90 -8.61
N LEU A 619 -26.52 -5.47 -8.41
CA LEU A 619 -25.23 -4.77 -8.48
C LEU A 619 -24.52 -5.03 -9.81
N THR A 620 -25.15 -5.73 -10.75
CA THR A 620 -24.59 -6.10 -12.05
C THR A 620 -24.16 -4.87 -12.85
N GLY A 621 -22.91 -4.87 -13.32
CA GLY A 621 -22.36 -3.80 -14.15
C GLY A 621 -21.95 -2.53 -13.38
N ARG A 622 -22.13 -2.49 -12.06
CA ARG A 622 -21.64 -1.38 -11.23
C ARG A 622 -20.11 -1.40 -11.18
N THR A 623 -19.50 -0.24 -10.92
CA THR A 623 -18.08 -0.17 -10.64
C THR A 623 -17.79 -0.83 -9.28
N ILE A 624 -16.63 -1.44 -9.14
CA ILE A 624 -16.17 -1.89 -7.82
C ILE A 624 -15.94 -0.67 -6.92
N SER A 625 -16.02 -0.87 -5.58
CA SER A 625 -15.71 0.19 -4.62
C SER A 625 -14.26 0.62 -4.75
N ASP A 626 -14.00 1.88 -4.39
CA ASP A 626 -12.64 2.45 -4.26
C ASP A 626 -11.81 2.37 -5.55
N ALA A 627 -12.50 2.49 -6.69
CA ALA A 627 -11.94 2.38 -8.03
C ALA A 627 -12.18 3.67 -8.84
N PRO A 628 -11.38 4.73 -8.60
CA PRO A 628 -11.53 5.99 -9.32
C PRO A 628 -11.27 5.80 -10.81
N SER A 629 -12.16 6.33 -11.65
CA SER A 629 -12.02 6.22 -13.11
C SER A 629 -10.82 6.98 -13.66
N TRP A 630 -10.37 8.03 -12.98
CA TRP A 630 -9.22 8.83 -13.40
C TRP A 630 -8.32 9.16 -12.24
N THR A 631 -7.01 8.94 -12.41
CA THR A 631 -5.97 9.50 -11.55
C THR A 631 -4.95 10.26 -12.40
N ALA A 632 -4.40 11.35 -11.87
CA ALA A 632 -3.36 12.10 -12.54
C ALA A 632 -2.42 12.77 -11.54
N ASN A 633 -1.12 12.73 -11.82
CA ASN A 633 -0.09 13.36 -11.00
C ASN A 633 0.89 14.11 -11.90
N ILE A 634 1.31 15.29 -11.47
CA ILE A 634 2.39 16.04 -12.10
C ILE A 634 3.20 16.77 -11.04
N GLY A 635 4.53 16.61 -11.09
CA GLY A 635 5.47 17.32 -10.24
C GLY A 635 6.52 18.03 -11.07
N ALA A 636 6.93 19.20 -10.64
CA ALA A 636 7.99 19.96 -11.28
C ALA A 636 8.92 20.61 -10.25
N GLU A 637 10.22 20.53 -10.50
CA GLU A 637 11.25 21.20 -9.70
C GLU A 637 12.29 21.89 -10.59
N TYR A 638 12.86 22.98 -10.09
CA TYR A 638 13.95 23.68 -10.76
C TYR A 638 15.09 24.00 -9.79
N ALA A 639 16.29 23.52 -10.07
CA ALA A 639 17.47 23.72 -9.23
C ALA A 639 18.23 25.01 -9.62
N PHE A 640 17.97 26.13 -8.92
CA PHE A 640 18.68 27.37 -9.07
C PHE A 640 20.05 27.28 -8.40
N ARG A 641 21.13 27.48 -9.13
CA ARG A 641 22.46 27.64 -8.54
C ARG A 641 22.59 29.08 -8.00
N ILE A 642 22.73 29.22 -6.68
CA ILE A 642 22.84 30.53 -6.00
C ILE A 642 24.24 30.78 -5.41
N GLY A 643 25.20 29.93 -5.74
CA GLY A 643 26.60 30.03 -5.34
C GLY A 643 27.40 28.85 -5.88
N PRO A 644 28.70 28.81 -5.64
CA PRO A 644 29.56 27.73 -6.14
C PRO A 644 29.14 26.34 -5.61
N ASN A 645 28.64 26.26 -4.38
CA ASN A 645 28.27 25.01 -3.70
C ASN A 645 26.86 25.05 -3.11
N ALA A 646 25.99 25.95 -3.58
CA ALA A 646 24.65 26.13 -3.05
C ALA A 646 23.60 26.10 -4.16
N THR A 647 22.48 25.41 -3.87
CA THR A 647 21.30 25.33 -4.73
C THR A 647 20.04 25.69 -3.96
N LEU A 648 19.11 26.36 -4.63
CA LEU A 648 17.75 26.59 -4.16
C LEU A 648 16.80 25.87 -5.13
N THR A 649 16.01 24.93 -4.61
CA THR A 649 15.15 24.08 -5.44
C THR A 649 13.70 24.20 -4.97
N PRO A 650 12.88 25.05 -5.58
CA PRO A 650 11.42 24.97 -5.45
C PRO A 650 10.90 23.73 -6.18
N ARG A 651 9.88 23.11 -5.61
CA ARG A 651 9.11 22.01 -6.17
C ARG A 651 7.63 22.19 -5.87
N ILE A 652 6.80 21.80 -6.83
CA ILE A 652 5.36 21.71 -6.70
C ILE A 652 4.90 20.36 -7.27
N ASP A 653 3.99 19.70 -6.55
CA ASP A 653 3.34 18.47 -6.97
C ASP A 653 1.82 18.68 -6.94
N TYR A 654 1.14 18.21 -7.97
CA TYR A 654 -0.31 18.19 -8.08
C TYR A 654 -0.78 16.76 -8.28
N GLY A 655 -1.73 16.32 -7.46
CA GLY A 655 -2.39 15.02 -7.55
C GLY A 655 -3.91 15.19 -7.71
N TYR A 656 -4.50 14.43 -8.62
CA TYR A 656 -5.93 14.36 -8.87
C TYR A 656 -6.43 12.94 -8.81
N VAL A 657 -7.54 12.72 -8.09
CA VAL A 657 -8.32 11.49 -8.07
C VAL A 657 -9.77 11.87 -8.36
N SER A 658 -10.41 11.22 -9.34
CA SER A 658 -11.83 11.43 -9.64
C SER A 658 -12.72 10.96 -8.50
N SER A 659 -14.01 11.33 -8.53
CA SER A 659 -14.99 10.73 -7.64
C SER A 659 -15.04 9.20 -7.82
N GLU A 660 -15.32 8.51 -6.74
CA GLU A 660 -15.41 7.05 -6.64
C GLU A 660 -16.51 6.66 -5.66
N TRP A 661 -16.90 5.41 -5.67
CA TRP A 661 -17.89 4.88 -4.75
C TRP A 661 -17.22 4.11 -3.61
N ALA A 662 -17.55 4.46 -2.38
CA ALA A 662 -17.07 3.76 -1.19
C ALA A 662 -17.69 2.36 -1.04
N THR A 663 -18.91 2.16 -1.54
CA THR A 663 -19.62 0.89 -1.46
C THR A 663 -20.10 0.41 -2.83
N LEU A 664 -20.36 -0.90 -2.95
CA LEU A 664 -20.96 -1.50 -4.15
C LEU A 664 -22.41 -1.08 -4.37
N PHE A 665 -23.10 -0.61 -3.31
CA PHE A 665 -24.50 -0.20 -3.40
C PHE A 665 -24.69 1.14 -4.11
N GLN A 666 -23.66 1.99 -4.14
CA GLN A 666 -23.62 3.24 -4.91
C GLN A 666 -24.85 4.14 -4.65
N ASP A 667 -25.22 4.28 -3.39
CA ASP A 667 -26.34 5.11 -2.98
C ASP A 667 -25.87 6.49 -2.53
N ALA A 668 -25.99 7.48 -3.42
CA ALA A 668 -25.62 8.85 -3.10
C ALA A 668 -26.47 9.48 -1.97
N SER A 669 -27.65 8.92 -1.64
CA SER A 669 -28.46 9.39 -0.51
C SER A 669 -27.94 8.89 0.84
N GLN A 670 -27.04 7.90 0.81
CA GLN A 670 -26.30 7.36 1.95
C GLN A 670 -24.82 7.83 1.94
N ASP A 671 -24.51 8.89 1.18
CA ASP A 671 -23.18 9.48 1.03
C ASP A 671 -22.10 8.52 0.47
N ASP A 672 -22.49 7.42 -0.20
CA ASP A 672 -21.53 6.46 -0.79
C ASP A 672 -20.59 7.08 -1.84
N LEU A 673 -20.86 8.30 -2.32
CA LEU A 673 -20.05 8.95 -3.34
C LEU A 673 -18.94 9.78 -2.72
N LEU A 674 -17.73 9.26 -2.75
CA LEU A 674 -16.52 10.02 -2.40
C LEU A 674 -16.23 11.06 -3.49
N GLY A 675 -16.13 12.33 -3.09
CA GLY A 675 -15.92 13.44 -4.01
C GLY A 675 -14.54 13.43 -4.66
N ALA A 676 -14.46 13.92 -5.89
CA ALA A 676 -13.17 14.12 -6.55
C ALA A 676 -12.24 15.02 -5.71
N ARG A 677 -10.95 14.66 -5.65
CA ARG A 677 -9.96 15.40 -4.85
C ARG A 677 -8.78 15.86 -5.70
N SER A 678 -8.35 17.09 -5.42
CA SER A 678 -7.16 17.70 -6.01
C SER A 678 -6.27 18.21 -4.90
N LEU A 679 -5.09 17.64 -4.74
CA LEU A 679 -4.13 18.00 -3.71
C LEU A 679 -2.90 18.64 -4.33
N VAL A 680 -2.42 19.69 -3.67
CA VAL A 680 -1.19 20.40 -4.05
C VAL A 680 -0.19 20.24 -2.91
N ASN A 681 1.02 19.76 -3.21
CA ASN A 681 2.15 19.76 -2.30
C ASN A 681 3.22 20.72 -2.82
N ALA A 682 3.97 21.34 -1.92
CA ALA A 682 5.05 22.24 -2.31
C ALA A 682 6.25 22.10 -1.36
N GLN A 683 7.44 22.25 -1.93
CA GLN A 683 8.70 22.28 -1.17
C GLN A 683 9.63 23.36 -1.69
N LEU A 684 10.44 23.92 -0.79
CA LEU A 684 11.55 24.80 -1.12
C LEU A 684 12.80 24.32 -0.36
N SER A 685 13.73 23.71 -1.09
CA SER A 685 14.96 23.15 -0.53
C SER A 685 16.16 24.07 -0.81
N TYR A 686 16.90 24.41 0.24
CA TYR A 686 18.23 25.00 0.15
C TYR A 686 19.26 23.95 0.51
N ALA A 687 20.21 23.68 -0.38
CA ALA A 687 21.31 22.74 -0.13
C ALA A 687 22.65 23.43 -0.31
N GLN A 688 23.56 23.25 0.67
CA GLN A 688 24.92 23.76 0.65
C GLN A 688 25.88 22.75 1.27
N GLY A 689 26.78 22.21 0.45
CA GLY A 689 27.70 21.16 0.87
C GLY A 689 26.91 19.93 1.35
N THR A 690 27.08 19.58 2.61
CA THR A 690 26.41 18.43 3.25
C THR A 690 25.15 18.80 4.03
N TRP A 691 24.73 20.06 4.03
CA TRP A 691 23.54 20.56 4.68
C TRP A 691 22.38 20.76 3.70
N ARG A 692 21.18 20.44 4.14
CA ARG A 692 19.94 20.74 3.43
C ARG A 692 18.90 21.26 4.41
N ILE A 693 18.24 22.36 4.04
CA ILE A 693 17.09 22.92 4.75
C ILE A 693 15.92 22.87 3.76
N THR A 694 14.78 22.32 4.16
CA THR A 694 13.60 22.24 3.33
C THR A 694 12.39 22.78 4.08
N ALA A 695 11.76 23.81 3.53
CA ALA A 695 10.39 24.17 3.90
C ALA A 695 9.44 23.33 3.05
N TYR A 696 8.45 22.71 3.67
CA TYR A 696 7.49 21.84 2.99
C TYR A 696 6.05 22.14 3.38
N SER A 697 5.13 21.83 2.49
CA SER A 697 3.70 21.73 2.78
C SER A 697 3.08 20.60 1.98
N THR A 698 2.31 19.75 2.64
CA THR A 698 1.39 18.79 2.04
C THR A 698 -0.03 19.35 2.14
N ASN A 699 -0.91 19.01 1.19
CA ASN A 699 -2.24 19.58 1.07
C ASN A 699 -2.21 21.12 1.20
N LEU A 700 -1.34 21.79 0.44
CA LEU A 700 -1.13 23.25 0.49
C LEU A 700 -2.44 24.04 0.31
N ASN A 701 -3.32 23.54 -0.56
CA ASN A 701 -4.65 24.13 -0.84
C ASN A 701 -5.66 23.91 0.31
N ASN A 702 -5.30 23.16 1.37
CA ASN A 702 -6.11 22.88 2.53
C ASN A 702 -7.49 22.31 2.18
N LEU A 703 -7.51 21.34 1.27
CA LEU A 703 -8.71 20.63 0.90
C LEU A 703 -9.14 19.71 2.07
N HIS A 704 -10.37 19.87 2.54
CA HIS A 704 -11.01 18.93 3.45
C HIS A 704 -11.80 17.95 2.59
N TYR A 705 -11.49 16.67 2.71
CA TYR A 705 -12.13 15.62 1.92
C TYR A 705 -12.34 14.35 2.74
N VAL A 706 -13.34 13.59 2.38
CA VAL A 706 -13.56 12.24 2.92
C VAL A 706 -12.65 11.29 2.16
N SER A 707 -11.79 10.60 2.89
CA SER A 707 -10.85 9.59 2.34
C SER A 707 -11.57 8.26 2.13
N GLN A 708 -12.46 7.89 3.05
CA GLN A 708 -13.22 6.65 3.03
C GLN A 708 -14.51 6.79 3.83
N GLU A 709 -15.46 5.92 3.52
CA GLU A 709 -16.67 5.66 4.29
C GLU A 709 -16.78 4.18 4.60
N ASN A 710 -17.02 3.87 5.86
CA ASN A 710 -17.19 2.51 6.33
C ASN A 710 -18.18 2.48 7.50
N SER A 711 -19.11 1.51 7.52
CA SER A 711 -20.05 1.26 8.61
C SER A 711 -20.83 2.50 9.08
N GLY A 712 -21.15 3.41 8.15
CA GLY A 712 -21.87 4.65 8.46
C GLY A 712 -20.99 5.77 9.03
N LEU A 713 -19.68 5.60 9.07
CA LEU A 713 -18.68 6.59 9.48
C LEU A 713 -17.91 7.15 8.28
N ARG A 714 -17.57 8.43 8.34
CA ARG A 714 -16.69 9.12 7.40
C ARG A 714 -15.31 9.31 8.02
N PHE A 715 -14.28 9.02 7.26
CA PHE A 715 -12.88 9.17 7.63
C PHE A 715 -12.24 10.29 6.81
N PRO A 716 -11.69 11.36 7.44
CA PRO A 716 -11.10 12.46 6.71
C PRO A 716 -9.71 12.10 6.17
N GLY A 717 -9.37 12.63 5.01
CA GLY A 717 -7.99 12.70 4.57
C GLY A 717 -7.20 13.74 5.37
N ALA A 718 -5.87 13.62 5.41
CA ALA A 718 -5.01 14.48 6.18
C ALA A 718 -5.19 15.98 5.82
N PRO A 719 -5.31 16.89 6.81
CA PRO A 719 -5.40 18.32 6.57
C PRO A 719 -4.06 18.88 6.09
N ARG A 720 -3.99 20.20 5.80
CA ARG A 720 -2.74 20.83 5.44
C ARG A 720 -1.69 20.73 6.55
N GLN A 721 -0.55 20.12 6.22
CA GLN A 721 0.64 20.09 7.06
C GLN A 721 1.73 20.94 6.44
N TYR A 722 2.54 21.62 7.27
CA TYR A 722 3.69 22.38 6.82
C TYR A 722 4.74 22.49 7.93
N GLY A 723 5.99 22.60 7.52
CA GLY A 723 7.09 22.66 8.47
C GLY A 723 8.44 22.94 7.83
N LEU A 724 9.47 22.79 8.65
CA LEU A 724 10.86 22.90 8.28
C LEU A 724 11.60 21.59 8.59
N ARG A 725 12.45 21.18 7.67
CA ARG A 725 13.31 20.01 7.78
C ARG A 725 14.76 20.43 7.64
N LEU A 726 15.62 20.01 8.55
CA LEU A 726 17.06 20.22 8.51
C LEU A 726 17.76 18.87 8.43
N GLN A 727 18.59 18.68 7.43
CA GLN A 727 19.38 17.45 7.24
C GLN A 727 20.88 17.77 7.15
N LYS A 728 21.67 16.93 7.80
CA LYS A 728 23.14 16.90 7.69
C LYS A 728 23.55 15.52 7.22
N SER A 729 24.26 15.44 6.09
CA SER A 729 24.95 14.21 5.63
C SER A 729 26.43 14.24 5.98
N PHE A 730 27.08 13.11 6.12
CA PHE A 730 28.50 12.98 6.47
C PHE A 730 29.11 11.71 5.87
#